data_fed60541d3bb7b54bbebb5b526476f63
#
_entry.id   fed60541d3bb7b54bbebb5b526476f63
#
_cell.length_a   1.000
_cell.length_b   1.000
_cell.length_c   1.000
_cell.angle_alpha   90.00
_cell.angle_beta   90.00
_cell.angle_gamma   90.00
#
_symmetry.space_group_name_H-M   'P 1'
#
loop_
_entity.id
_entity.type
_entity.pdbx_description
1 polymer ?
#
loop_
_entity_poly.entity_id
_entity_poly.type
_entity_poly.pdbx_seq_one_letter_code
_entity_poly.pdbx_strand_id
1 'polypeptide(L)'
;LSFKILIMLRKAGIIALKIILVMVALFATLTLLIYLGAFGRLDGKEELVNFKNAAASTVLSVDGELVGKYFSENRTNTTYEQIPLHLINALIATEDARFFEHRGVDTKSLLRVLLKTILFQDRSSGGGSTITQQLAKNMFGRRDFGILTVPVSKIKEVLLAFRIEKIFDKEDIVTLYLNTVSFGENIYGIGTASQRYFNKSVSELNIEESAVLVGMLKANTRYNPRLHPENAESRRNVVLKQMEKYEYLTGSQADSLCMLKLILNYSNPESDGPADYFLFQVKNETERILEEINLTTGKKWNLENDGLVITSTLDLVLQNYAKRSFHDHLSVMQKRLTGQYQTASGRRTISEITERELKRLNLTGRADEVTLQEIFDWEGSSVDSISVADSLKHSLTILHAGLLAMDPNTGAIRSWVGGIDFKSQPYDQVLARRQLASIFKPVLYAAALEEGMEPCQYLDNDSIVLAGFEDYSPENYDHSYGGKYSLAGALAQSMNVPTFSLFLKIGFPRLDSMWKAMGFSFALDNTPSIALGTAEASIKEIAVAYSAFVNGGYRISPQALISIKDPGGKVIWENDFSAARTRILSDRTAILMSAMLQKAIQEGTGVSMSGTYGVNMPLGGKTGTSQNYADAWFAAFNPGLTIVSRVGASTPLVHFNNGSYGSGSALALPLVALTLKRVQQNRELREKLFTSFPPLPPELEGMLDCPDFREENFFDRFKDLFERDEDYGRQRAKPKKDIRSFLRRLFRR
;
A
#
# COMPACT_ATOMS: atom_id res chain seq x y z
N LEU A 1 17.93 66.20 50.58
CA LEU A 1 17.33 64.99 49.92
C LEU A 1 17.83 64.85 48.47
N SER A 2 17.91 65.95 47.68
CA SER A 2 18.29 65.95 46.26
C SER A 2 19.72 65.45 46.02
N PHE A 3 20.71 65.81 46.85
CA PHE A 3 22.10 65.41 46.63
C PHE A 3 22.40 63.91 46.90
N LYS A 4 21.72 63.31 47.88
CA LYS A 4 21.80 61.84 48.16
C LYS A 4 21.14 61.04 47.04
N ILE A 5 20.04 61.49 46.45
CA ILE A 5 19.37 60.88 45.30
C ILE A 5 20.28 60.91 44.10
N LEU A 6 20.94 62.04 43.84
CA LEU A 6 21.85 62.17 42.69
C LEU A 6 23.04 61.22 42.80
N ILE A 7 23.64 61.04 44.00
CA ILE A 7 24.73 60.07 44.24
C ILE A 7 24.23 58.63 44.11
N MET A 8 23.00 58.31 44.55
CA MET A 8 22.40 56.98 44.36
C MET A 8 22.16 56.70 42.88
N LEU A 9 21.60 57.65 42.10
CA LEU A 9 21.41 57.53 40.67
C LEU A 9 22.72 57.32 39.92
N ARG A 10 23.81 58.05 40.30
CA ARG A 10 25.13 57.88 39.72
C ARG A 10 25.75 56.53 40.04
N LYS A 11 25.60 56.02 41.27
CA LYS A 11 26.05 54.67 41.66
C LYS A 11 25.26 53.61 40.94
N ALA A 12 23.93 53.71 40.84
CA ALA A 12 23.07 52.81 40.09
C ALA A 12 23.44 52.81 38.59
N GLY A 13 23.72 53.95 37.99
CA GLY A 13 24.21 54.06 36.60
C GLY A 13 25.55 53.36 36.38
N ILE A 14 26.51 53.54 37.32
CA ILE A 14 27.80 52.81 37.23
C ILE A 14 27.66 51.31 37.39
N ILE A 15 26.76 50.85 38.29
CA ILE A 15 26.47 49.41 38.45
C ILE A 15 25.81 48.88 37.17
N ALA A 16 24.81 49.60 36.62
CA ALA A 16 24.18 49.23 35.36
C ALA A 16 25.16 49.15 34.20
N LEU A 17 26.07 50.13 34.10
CA LEU A 17 27.16 50.15 33.09
C LEU A 17 28.09 48.92 33.24
N LYS A 18 28.50 48.58 34.48
CA LYS A 18 29.33 47.40 34.76
C LYS A 18 28.59 46.10 34.36
N ILE A 19 27.29 45.96 34.66
CA ILE A 19 26.48 44.83 34.29
C ILE A 19 26.42 44.70 32.75
N ILE A 20 26.17 45.81 32.05
CA ILE A 20 26.16 45.85 30.59
C ILE A 20 27.51 45.42 30.01
N LEU A 21 28.63 45.94 30.53
CA LEU A 21 29.98 45.56 30.10
C LEU A 21 30.26 44.06 30.30
N VAL A 22 29.85 43.49 31.44
CA VAL A 22 29.97 42.04 31.72
C VAL A 22 29.10 41.24 30.74
N MET A 23 27.87 41.66 30.47
CA MET A 23 26.99 41.01 29.51
C MET A 23 27.56 41.04 28.09
N VAL A 24 28.13 42.16 27.67
CA VAL A 24 28.79 42.31 26.36
C VAL A 24 30.04 41.41 26.28
N ALA A 25 30.84 41.36 27.34
CA ALA A 25 32.01 40.48 27.39
C ALA A 25 31.63 38.99 27.32
N LEU A 26 30.60 38.59 28.06
CA LEU A 26 30.08 37.21 28.02
C LEU A 26 29.52 36.85 26.62
N PHE A 27 28.80 37.78 26.00
CA PHE A 27 28.27 37.61 24.64
C PHE A 27 29.41 37.50 23.61
N ALA A 28 30.42 38.35 23.69
CA ALA A 28 31.60 38.31 22.82
C ALA A 28 32.37 37.00 22.98
N THR A 29 32.57 36.56 24.24
CA THR A 29 33.24 35.28 24.55
C THR A 29 32.44 34.10 23.98
N LEU A 30 31.11 34.05 24.18
CA LEU A 30 30.25 33.01 23.64
C LEU A 30 30.31 32.99 22.11
N THR A 31 30.28 34.18 21.48
CA THR A 31 30.37 34.29 20.01
C THR A 31 31.70 33.78 19.49
N LEU A 32 32.82 34.09 20.19
CA LEU A 32 34.15 33.61 19.85
C LEU A 32 34.24 32.09 19.99
N LEU A 33 33.71 31.52 21.08
CA LEU A 33 33.68 30.06 21.30
C LEU A 33 32.87 29.34 20.21
N ILE A 34 31.75 29.92 19.81
CA ILE A 34 30.94 29.38 18.72
C ILE A 34 31.72 29.46 17.39
N TYR A 35 32.36 30.59 17.11
CA TYR A 35 33.16 30.75 15.90
C TYR A 35 34.34 29.79 15.81
N LEU A 36 34.99 29.47 16.96
CA LEU A 36 36.08 28.50 17.10
C LEU A 36 35.56 27.02 17.09
N GLY A 37 34.24 26.80 17.04
CA GLY A 37 33.66 25.46 16.92
C GLY A 37 33.42 24.70 18.24
N ALA A 38 33.51 25.36 19.42
CA ALA A 38 33.24 24.73 20.72
C ALA A 38 31.82 24.13 20.83
N PHE A 39 30.86 24.66 20.09
CA PHE A 39 29.47 24.17 20.00
C PHE A 39 29.19 23.43 18.68
N GLY A 40 30.21 22.85 18.05
CA GLY A 40 30.19 22.24 16.75
C GLY A 40 30.58 23.21 15.63
N ARG A 41 31.25 22.67 14.61
CA ARG A 41 31.76 23.44 13.46
C ARG A 41 30.64 24.22 12.78
N LEU A 42 30.94 25.45 12.33
CA LEU A 42 30.07 26.22 11.45
C LEU A 42 30.33 25.78 10.02
N ASP A 43 29.27 25.47 9.30
CA ASP A 43 29.31 24.98 7.92
C ASP A 43 30.09 25.96 7.02
N GLY A 44 31.01 25.40 6.22
CA GLY A 44 31.91 26.15 5.36
C GLY A 44 31.27 26.56 4.03
N LYS A 45 32.06 27.26 3.18
CA LYS A 45 31.60 27.68 1.87
C LYS A 45 31.20 26.52 0.99
N GLU A 46 31.97 25.42 1.00
CA GLU A 46 31.68 24.23 0.20
C GLU A 46 30.40 23.54 0.63
N GLU A 47 30.14 23.44 1.94
CA GLU A 47 28.93 22.85 2.50
C GLU A 47 27.70 23.70 2.18
N LEU A 48 27.83 25.02 2.16
CA LEU A 48 26.76 25.97 1.79
C LEU A 48 26.45 25.93 0.29
N VAL A 49 27.48 25.95 -0.57
CA VAL A 49 27.33 25.88 -2.05
C VAL A 49 26.79 24.51 -2.49
N ASN A 50 27.25 23.44 -1.84
CA ASN A 50 26.82 22.08 -2.14
C ASN A 50 25.59 21.66 -1.35
N PHE A 51 24.95 22.57 -0.63
CA PHE A 51 23.71 22.27 0.05
C PHE A 51 22.66 21.86 -0.99
N LYS A 52 22.42 20.56 -1.06
CA LYS A 52 21.34 20.00 -1.83
C LYS A 52 20.15 19.82 -0.90
N ASN A 53 19.04 20.43 -1.26
CA ASN A 53 17.77 20.03 -0.65
C ASN A 53 17.60 18.54 -0.86
N ALA A 54 17.10 17.82 0.15
CA ALA A 54 16.69 16.45 -0.02
C ALA A 54 15.81 16.33 -1.26
N ALA A 55 16.21 15.52 -2.22
CA ALA A 55 15.47 15.32 -3.45
C ALA A 55 14.65 14.04 -3.32
N ALA A 56 13.36 14.13 -3.61
CA ALA A 56 12.47 12.98 -3.64
C ALA A 56 12.92 11.96 -4.69
N SER A 57 13.01 10.68 -4.31
CA SER A 57 13.21 9.61 -5.28
C SER A 57 11.91 9.30 -6.00
N THR A 58 12.00 9.03 -7.30
CA THR A 58 10.84 8.74 -8.16
C THR A 58 10.75 7.26 -8.47
N VAL A 59 9.54 6.73 -8.45
CA VAL A 59 9.23 5.37 -8.90
C VAL A 59 8.49 5.44 -10.21
N LEU A 60 9.05 4.80 -11.22
CA LEU A 60 8.48 4.73 -12.55
C LEU A 60 7.92 3.32 -12.83
N SER A 61 6.90 3.23 -13.65
CA SER A 61 6.40 1.98 -14.24
C SER A 61 7.40 1.40 -15.25
N VAL A 62 7.11 0.21 -15.76
CA VAL A 62 7.92 -0.42 -16.83
C VAL A 62 7.97 0.44 -18.09
N ASP A 63 6.94 1.26 -18.35
CA ASP A 63 6.83 2.15 -19.51
C ASP A 63 7.35 3.58 -19.21
N GLY A 64 7.92 3.82 -18.03
CA GLY A 64 8.52 5.10 -17.63
C GLY A 64 7.53 6.13 -17.06
N GLU A 65 6.28 5.76 -16.84
CA GLU A 65 5.27 6.62 -16.24
C GLU A 65 5.45 6.70 -14.71
N LEU A 66 5.14 7.86 -14.11
CA LEU A 66 5.28 8.07 -12.68
C LEU A 66 4.25 7.24 -11.89
N VAL A 67 4.74 6.36 -11.03
CA VAL A 67 3.91 5.55 -10.09
C VAL A 67 3.82 6.22 -8.72
N GLY A 68 4.94 6.79 -8.24
CA GLY A 68 4.99 7.45 -6.93
C GLY A 68 6.35 8.05 -6.61
N LYS A 69 6.50 8.57 -5.39
CA LYS A 69 7.73 9.20 -4.91
C LYS A 69 8.02 8.81 -3.46
N TYR A 70 9.31 8.75 -3.10
CA TYR A 70 9.76 8.63 -1.70
C TYR A 70 10.52 9.87 -1.30
N PHE A 71 10.22 10.40 -0.13
CA PHE A 71 10.86 11.60 0.42
C PHE A 71 10.74 11.60 1.95
N SER A 72 11.78 12.05 2.61
CA SER A 72 11.71 12.37 4.05
C SER A 72 10.95 13.68 4.28
N GLU A 73 11.09 14.59 3.32
CA GLU A 73 10.42 15.87 3.27
C GLU A 73 9.85 16.04 1.85
N ASN A 74 8.53 16.16 1.71
CA ASN A 74 7.91 16.36 0.41
C ASN A 74 8.31 17.74 -0.12
N ARG A 75 9.21 17.78 -1.12
CA ARG A 75 9.74 19.02 -1.72
C ARG A 75 9.72 18.94 -3.24
N THR A 76 9.28 20.04 -3.85
CA THR A 76 9.43 20.30 -5.29
C THR A 76 10.32 21.54 -5.42
N ASN A 77 11.48 21.40 -6.07
CA ASN A 77 12.36 22.54 -6.29
C ASN A 77 11.75 23.47 -7.35
N THR A 78 11.43 24.68 -6.93
CA THR A 78 10.90 25.77 -7.78
C THR A 78 12.06 26.72 -8.12
N THR A 79 12.19 27.16 -9.37
CA THR A 79 13.16 28.20 -9.76
C THR A 79 12.60 29.59 -9.51
N TYR A 80 13.47 30.62 -9.46
CA TYR A 80 13.05 32.00 -9.19
C TYR A 80 12.02 32.50 -10.20
N GLU A 81 12.20 32.19 -11.49
CA GLU A 81 11.31 32.59 -12.58
C GLU A 81 9.91 31.99 -12.47
N GLN A 82 9.77 30.88 -11.77
CA GLN A 82 8.47 30.23 -11.52
C GLN A 82 7.72 30.84 -10.33
N ILE A 83 8.40 31.64 -9.51
CA ILE A 83 7.80 32.26 -8.33
C ILE A 83 7.15 33.59 -8.72
N PRO A 84 5.82 33.75 -8.61
CA PRO A 84 5.16 34.99 -8.99
C PRO A 84 5.56 36.13 -8.06
N LEU A 85 5.72 37.34 -8.64
CA LEU A 85 6.20 38.51 -7.92
C LEU A 85 5.35 38.87 -6.69
N HIS A 86 4.03 38.67 -6.75
CA HIS A 86 3.14 38.94 -5.63
C HIS A 86 3.38 37.97 -4.44
N LEU A 87 3.87 36.75 -4.66
CA LEU A 87 4.28 35.84 -3.59
C LEU A 87 5.56 36.34 -2.91
N ILE A 88 6.55 36.81 -3.69
CA ILE A 88 7.77 37.42 -3.17
C ILE A 88 7.42 38.66 -2.35
N ASN A 89 6.57 39.51 -2.88
CA ASN A 89 6.12 40.74 -2.20
C ASN A 89 5.38 40.44 -0.90
N ALA A 90 4.51 39.43 -0.87
CA ALA A 90 3.82 38.96 0.35
C ALA A 90 4.81 38.47 1.41
N LEU A 91 5.80 37.67 1.00
CA LEU A 91 6.85 37.16 1.88
C LEU A 91 7.67 38.30 2.48
N ILE A 92 8.16 39.21 1.63
CA ILE A 92 9.01 40.33 2.07
C ILE A 92 8.21 41.28 2.97
N ALA A 93 7.00 41.69 2.59
CA ALA A 93 6.15 42.56 3.39
C ALA A 93 5.87 41.99 4.78
N THR A 94 5.79 40.67 4.91
CA THR A 94 5.38 40.00 6.15
C THR A 94 6.56 39.62 7.03
N GLU A 95 7.61 39.06 6.46
CA GLU A 95 8.72 38.42 7.23
C GLU A 95 9.92 39.38 7.32
N ASP A 96 10.25 40.15 6.27
CA ASP A 96 11.46 40.95 6.22
C ASP A 96 11.35 42.13 5.26
N ALA A 97 10.61 43.15 5.66
CA ALA A 97 10.28 44.30 4.79
C ALA A 97 11.47 45.07 4.21
N ARG A 98 12.67 44.88 4.74
CA ARG A 98 13.92 45.52 4.26
C ARG A 98 14.93 44.49 3.76
N PHE A 99 14.47 43.36 3.32
CA PHE A 99 15.29 42.25 2.86
C PHE A 99 16.37 42.66 1.85
N PHE A 100 16.02 43.50 0.90
CA PHE A 100 16.95 43.98 -0.13
C PHE A 100 17.93 45.05 0.36
N GLU A 101 17.73 45.67 1.56
CA GLU A 101 18.56 46.75 2.08
C GLU A 101 19.71 46.28 3.00
N HIS A 102 19.56 45.11 3.61
CA HIS A 102 20.56 44.59 4.58
C HIS A 102 21.33 43.38 4.04
N ARG A 103 22.40 43.02 4.72
CA ARG A 103 23.26 41.86 4.41
C ARG A 103 23.19 40.79 5.50
N GLY A 104 22.05 40.06 5.56
CA GLY A 104 21.82 38.93 6.44
C GLY A 104 21.20 39.31 7.80
N VAL A 105 21.44 40.50 8.31
CA VAL A 105 20.90 40.96 9.61
C VAL A 105 20.37 42.38 9.47
N ASP A 106 19.13 42.61 9.84
CA ASP A 106 18.51 43.90 9.91
C ASP A 106 18.71 44.55 11.28
N THR A 107 19.82 45.33 11.44
CA THR A 107 20.17 46.02 12.67
C THR A 107 19.16 47.03 13.12
N LYS A 108 18.49 47.76 12.17
CA LYS A 108 17.43 48.72 12.50
C LYS A 108 16.17 48.04 13.06
N SER A 109 15.77 46.91 12.50
CA SER A 109 14.63 46.12 13.02
C SER A 109 14.98 45.51 14.37
N LEU A 110 16.17 44.97 14.56
CA LEU A 110 16.67 44.47 15.85
C LEU A 110 16.59 45.55 16.92
N LEU A 111 17.11 46.74 16.67
CA LEU A 111 17.08 47.86 17.61
C LEU A 111 15.62 48.27 17.93
N ARG A 112 14.76 48.34 16.93
CA ARG A 112 13.33 48.65 17.09
C ARG A 112 12.63 47.63 17.99
N VAL A 113 12.85 46.31 17.78
CA VAL A 113 12.26 45.26 18.59
C VAL A 113 12.79 45.31 20.00
N LEU A 114 14.10 45.50 20.19
CA LEU A 114 14.73 45.61 21.51
C LEU A 114 14.14 46.79 22.30
N LEU A 115 14.05 47.99 21.68
CA LEU A 115 13.46 49.18 22.33
C LEU A 115 11.98 48.98 22.67
N LYS A 116 11.16 48.42 21.76
CA LYS A 116 9.73 48.20 22.01
C LYS A 116 9.50 47.14 23.07
N THR A 117 10.26 46.03 23.09
CA THR A 117 10.12 44.97 24.10
C THR A 117 10.57 45.46 25.50
N ILE A 118 11.66 46.25 25.60
CA ILE A 118 12.17 46.75 26.87
C ILE A 118 11.37 47.93 27.41
N LEU A 119 10.98 48.90 26.54
CA LEU A 119 10.33 50.14 26.98
C LEU A 119 8.80 50.01 27.07
N PHE A 120 8.17 49.22 26.20
CA PHE A 120 6.69 49.17 26.10
C PHE A 120 6.10 47.80 26.45
N GLN A 121 6.95 46.81 26.78
CA GLN A 121 6.50 45.42 27.05
C GLN A 121 5.61 44.83 25.96
N ASP A 122 5.65 45.41 24.76
CA ASP A 122 4.83 45.00 23.62
C ASP A 122 5.47 43.79 22.93
N ARG A 123 4.91 42.60 23.21
CA ARG A 123 5.29 41.33 22.57
C ARG A 123 4.66 41.14 21.19
N SER A 124 3.82 42.06 20.71
CA SER A 124 3.09 41.94 19.45
C SER A 124 3.90 42.43 18.23
N SER A 125 4.97 43.16 18.44
CA SER A 125 5.75 43.82 17.38
C SER A 125 6.72 42.82 16.70
N GLY A 126 6.22 42.07 15.74
CA GLY A 126 6.95 41.32 14.68
C GLY A 126 8.30 40.73 14.99
N GLY A 127 8.67 39.63 14.37
CA GLY A 127 9.97 38.95 14.56
C GLY A 127 11.16 39.82 14.14
N GLY A 128 12.24 39.83 14.93
CA GLY A 128 13.49 40.51 14.57
C GLY A 128 14.45 39.64 13.76
N SER A 129 14.03 38.49 13.26
CA SER A 129 14.85 37.59 12.44
C SER A 129 14.60 37.84 10.97
N THR A 130 15.66 37.89 10.16
CA THR A 130 15.58 38.06 8.72
C THR A 130 15.27 36.75 7.99
N ILE A 131 14.85 36.82 6.72
CA ILE A 131 14.67 35.64 5.85
C ILE A 131 15.95 34.82 5.78
N THR A 132 17.12 35.47 5.66
CA THR A 132 18.43 34.78 5.62
C THR A 132 18.76 34.03 6.92
N GLN A 133 18.39 34.59 8.10
CA GLN A 133 18.53 33.88 9.38
C GLN A 133 17.56 32.71 9.52
N GLN A 134 16.34 32.85 9.01
CA GLN A 134 15.36 31.77 8.97
C GLN A 134 15.82 30.67 8.01
N LEU A 135 16.39 31.03 6.85
CA LEU A 135 17.00 30.08 5.92
C LEU A 135 18.14 29.29 6.60
N ALA A 136 19.07 29.96 7.26
CA ALA A 136 20.15 29.31 8.00
C ALA A 136 19.62 28.31 9.05
N LYS A 137 18.56 28.67 9.77
CA LYS A 137 17.88 27.78 10.72
C LYS A 137 17.25 26.56 10.00
N ASN A 138 16.62 26.74 8.87
CA ASN A 138 15.94 25.67 8.13
C ASN A 138 16.95 24.71 7.48
N MET A 139 18.10 25.19 7.00
CA MET A 139 19.14 24.36 6.39
C MET A 139 19.86 23.46 7.40
N PHE A 140 20.17 23.98 8.60
CA PHE A 140 21.08 23.30 9.56
C PHE A 140 20.43 22.87 10.86
N GLY A 141 19.16 23.21 11.08
CA GLY A 141 18.41 22.89 12.28
C GLY A 141 18.99 23.51 13.57
N ARG A 142 18.51 23.08 14.71
CA ARG A 142 19.01 23.45 16.03
C ARG A 142 19.45 22.20 16.77
N ARG A 143 20.71 22.21 17.29
CA ARG A 143 21.19 21.17 18.21
C ARG A 143 20.85 21.56 19.63
N ASP A 144 20.55 20.56 20.45
CA ASP A 144 20.27 20.79 21.88
C ASP A 144 21.58 21.00 22.67
N PHE A 145 21.61 22.10 23.40
CA PHE A 145 22.69 22.47 24.33
C PHE A 145 22.10 22.86 25.71
N GLY A 146 20.93 22.32 26.06
CA GLY A 146 20.21 22.67 27.27
C GLY A 146 19.81 24.15 27.32
N ILE A 147 20.12 24.85 28.40
CA ILE A 147 19.77 26.29 28.57
C ILE A 147 20.43 27.18 27.49
N LEU A 148 21.55 26.77 26.94
CA LEU A 148 22.32 27.52 25.93
C LEU A 148 21.80 27.27 24.50
N THR A 149 20.84 26.38 24.28
CA THR A 149 20.29 26.04 22.93
C THR A 149 19.86 27.26 22.16
N VAL A 150 19.03 28.14 22.76
CA VAL A 150 18.50 29.31 22.08
C VAL A 150 19.60 30.37 21.77
N PRO A 151 20.41 30.82 22.75
CA PRO A 151 21.44 31.82 22.46
C PRO A 151 22.53 31.32 21.51
N VAL A 152 22.97 30.06 21.63
CA VAL A 152 23.94 29.47 20.72
C VAL A 152 23.40 29.37 19.30
N SER A 153 22.16 28.88 19.15
CA SER A 153 21.51 28.77 17.82
C SER A 153 21.34 30.14 17.18
N LYS A 154 20.89 31.14 17.91
CA LYS A 154 20.72 32.51 17.39
C LYS A 154 22.05 33.12 16.91
N ILE A 155 23.13 32.95 17.64
CA ILE A 155 24.45 33.43 17.22
C ILE A 155 24.90 32.66 15.95
N LYS A 156 24.71 31.34 15.90
CA LYS A 156 25.01 30.54 14.71
C LYS A 156 24.18 31.02 13.48
N GLU A 157 22.86 31.21 13.65
CA GLU A 157 21.98 31.72 12.62
C GLU A 157 22.49 33.07 12.03
N VAL A 158 22.97 33.98 12.89
CA VAL A 158 23.58 35.27 12.49
C VAL A 158 24.87 35.07 11.70
N LEU A 159 25.78 34.24 12.21
CA LEU A 159 27.07 33.99 11.55
C LEU A 159 26.90 33.30 10.18
N LEU A 160 25.96 32.33 10.09
CA LEU A 160 25.62 31.65 8.84
C LEU A 160 24.93 32.61 7.88
N ALA A 161 24.02 33.48 8.35
CA ALA A 161 23.36 34.47 7.50
C ALA A 161 24.37 35.38 6.81
N PHE A 162 25.41 35.85 7.49
CA PHE A 162 26.49 36.61 6.88
C PHE A 162 27.29 35.82 5.84
N ARG A 163 27.48 34.48 6.04
CA ARG A 163 28.13 33.62 5.05
C ARG A 163 27.26 33.39 3.82
N ILE A 164 25.97 33.14 4.02
CA ILE A 164 24.99 32.91 2.95
C ILE A 164 24.93 34.16 2.04
N GLU A 165 24.79 35.35 2.59
CA GLU A 165 24.76 36.64 1.84
C GLU A 165 26.06 36.98 1.10
N LYS A 166 27.18 36.31 1.42
CA LYS A 166 28.44 36.42 0.66
C LYS A 166 28.52 35.48 -0.52
N ILE A 167 27.71 34.44 -0.55
CA ILE A 167 27.77 33.34 -1.50
C ILE A 167 26.62 33.44 -2.50
N PHE A 168 25.43 33.75 -2.03
CA PHE A 168 24.20 33.82 -2.79
C PHE A 168 23.68 35.24 -2.92
N ASP A 169 23.09 35.56 -4.06
CA ASP A 169 22.36 36.81 -4.23
C ASP A 169 20.97 36.78 -3.56
N LYS A 170 20.24 37.86 -3.62
CA LYS A 170 18.94 37.99 -2.94
C LYS A 170 17.87 37.08 -3.56
N GLU A 171 17.90 36.87 -4.86
CA GLU A 171 16.99 36.03 -5.60
C GLU A 171 17.22 34.56 -5.25
N ASP A 172 18.49 34.13 -5.18
CA ASP A 172 18.89 32.79 -4.72
C ASP A 172 18.41 32.53 -3.29
N ILE A 173 18.61 33.51 -2.38
CA ILE A 173 18.23 33.39 -0.97
C ILE A 173 16.71 33.22 -0.80
N VAL A 174 15.90 33.99 -1.54
CA VAL A 174 14.42 33.86 -1.54
C VAL A 174 14.02 32.50 -2.07
N THR A 175 14.63 32.06 -3.16
CA THR A 175 14.37 30.76 -3.80
C THR A 175 14.70 29.61 -2.87
N LEU A 176 15.90 29.63 -2.26
CA LEU A 176 16.32 28.62 -1.29
C LEU A 176 15.41 28.62 -0.05
N TYR A 177 15.00 29.80 0.42
CA TYR A 177 14.09 29.90 1.57
C TYR A 177 12.73 29.27 1.25
N LEU A 178 12.10 29.65 0.15
CA LEU A 178 10.81 29.13 -0.27
C LEU A 178 10.84 27.62 -0.58
N ASN A 179 11.98 27.11 -1.04
CA ASN A 179 12.18 25.66 -1.27
C ASN A 179 12.51 24.87 0.00
N THR A 180 12.88 25.53 1.12
CA THR A 180 13.31 24.84 2.36
C THR A 180 12.31 24.94 3.50
N VAL A 181 11.44 25.94 3.51
CA VAL A 181 10.53 26.21 4.63
C VAL A 181 9.38 25.19 4.70
N SER A 182 8.98 24.82 5.92
CA SER A 182 7.86 23.91 6.16
C SER A 182 6.52 24.63 6.10
N PHE A 183 5.56 24.02 5.40
CA PHE A 183 4.16 24.44 5.31
C PHE A 183 3.20 23.52 6.11
N GLY A 184 3.71 22.74 7.07
CA GLY A 184 2.92 21.79 7.85
C GLY A 184 2.70 20.45 7.12
N GLU A 185 2.13 19.46 7.80
CA GLU A 185 1.82 18.14 7.24
C GLU A 185 3.00 17.46 6.50
N ASN A 186 4.23 17.60 6.99
CA ASN A 186 5.47 17.16 6.33
C ASN A 186 5.71 17.76 4.93
N ILE A 187 5.04 18.88 4.61
CA ILE A 187 5.19 19.57 3.34
C ILE A 187 6.31 20.61 3.49
N TYR A 188 7.31 20.51 2.64
CA TYR A 188 8.41 21.46 2.56
C TYR A 188 8.52 22.01 1.15
N GLY A 189 8.77 23.31 1.07
CA GLY A 189 8.88 24.04 -0.21
C GLY A 189 7.55 24.50 -0.77
N ILE A 190 7.62 25.66 -1.43
CA ILE A 190 6.46 26.36 -1.97
C ILE A 190 5.78 25.59 -3.10
N GLY A 191 6.55 24.85 -3.92
CA GLY A 191 6.03 24.06 -5.02
C GLY A 191 5.09 22.96 -4.54
N THR A 192 5.51 22.23 -3.53
CA THR A 192 4.69 21.19 -2.91
C THR A 192 3.49 21.76 -2.17
N ALA A 193 3.67 22.88 -1.47
CA ALA A 193 2.57 23.55 -0.75
C ALA A 193 1.49 24.06 -1.72
N SER A 194 1.89 24.66 -2.85
CA SER A 194 0.98 25.11 -3.91
C SER A 194 0.15 23.94 -4.47
N GLN A 195 0.81 22.84 -4.81
CA GLN A 195 0.15 21.63 -5.30
C GLN A 195 -0.79 21.03 -4.25
N ARG A 196 -0.36 20.99 -2.98
CA ARG A 196 -1.11 20.37 -1.89
C ARG A 196 -2.39 21.14 -1.54
N TYR A 197 -2.30 22.44 -1.35
CA TYR A 197 -3.42 23.24 -0.84
C TYR A 197 -4.32 23.80 -1.95
N PHE A 198 -3.78 24.00 -3.15
CA PHE A 198 -4.50 24.65 -4.23
C PHE A 198 -4.53 23.86 -5.53
N ASN A 199 -3.83 22.71 -5.59
CA ASN A 199 -3.71 21.87 -6.80
C ASN A 199 -3.26 22.67 -8.04
N LYS A 200 -2.29 23.57 -7.83
CA LYS A 200 -1.74 24.50 -8.84
C LYS A 200 -0.22 24.47 -8.85
N SER A 201 0.38 24.78 -9.98
CA SER A 201 1.80 25.17 -10.02
C SER A 201 2.02 26.50 -9.29
N VAL A 202 3.24 26.76 -8.83
CA VAL A 202 3.55 28.02 -8.09
C VAL A 202 3.25 29.26 -8.93
N SER A 203 3.51 29.21 -10.23
CA SER A 203 3.27 30.31 -11.16
C SER A 203 1.78 30.64 -11.38
N GLU A 204 0.89 29.71 -11.03
CA GLU A 204 -0.57 29.87 -11.17
C GLU A 204 -1.26 30.36 -9.88
N LEU A 205 -0.50 30.50 -8.78
CA LEU A 205 -1.04 31.04 -7.54
C LEU A 205 -1.50 32.50 -7.74
N ASN A 206 -2.69 32.81 -7.23
CA ASN A 206 -3.15 34.18 -7.15
C ASN A 206 -2.69 34.86 -5.84
N ILE A 207 -3.02 36.16 -5.67
CA ILE A 207 -2.51 36.98 -4.55
C ILE A 207 -2.99 36.45 -3.22
N GLU A 208 -4.28 36.14 -3.10
CA GLU A 208 -4.88 35.64 -1.86
C GLU A 208 -4.36 34.22 -1.48
N GLU A 209 -4.11 33.33 -2.44
CA GLU A 209 -3.51 32.02 -2.22
C GLU A 209 -2.06 32.16 -1.75
N SER A 210 -1.29 33.04 -2.39
CA SER A 210 0.07 33.40 -1.97
C SER A 210 0.09 33.95 -0.54
N ALA A 211 -0.86 34.81 -0.19
CA ALA A 211 -0.98 35.35 1.15
C ALA A 211 -1.35 34.30 2.20
N VAL A 212 -2.14 33.27 1.85
CA VAL A 212 -2.40 32.11 2.72
C VAL A 212 -1.10 31.37 3.01
N LEU A 213 -0.33 30.97 1.98
CA LEU A 213 0.91 30.22 2.14
C LEU A 213 1.94 30.99 2.95
N VAL A 214 2.13 32.29 2.66
CA VAL A 214 3.01 33.14 3.47
C VAL A 214 2.51 33.27 4.90
N GLY A 215 1.20 33.34 5.10
CA GLY A 215 0.60 33.37 6.43
C GLY A 215 0.92 32.17 7.30
N MET A 216 1.03 30.99 6.70
CA MET A 216 1.37 29.74 7.39
C MET A 216 2.79 29.74 7.98
N LEU A 217 3.74 30.49 7.40
CA LEU A 217 5.14 30.52 7.82
C LEU A 217 5.33 30.95 9.27
N LYS A 218 4.40 31.72 9.85
CA LYS A 218 4.44 32.12 11.25
C LYS A 218 4.21 30.94 12.22
N ALA A 219 3.29 30.03 11.90
CA ALA A 219 2.97 28.85 12.69
C ALA A 219 2.15 27.88 11.80
N ASN A 220 2.83 27.01 11.10
CA ASN A 220 2.29 26.15 10.04
C ASN A 220 1.18 25.17 10.50
N THR A 221 1.14 24.77 11.78
CA THR A 221 0.05 23.98 12.34
C THR A 221 -1.18 24.85 12.64
N ARG A 222 -0.98 26.01 13.29
CA ARG A 222 -2.08 26.88 13.74
C ARG A 222 -2.82 27.55 12.58
N TYR A 223 -2.08 27.89 11.51
CA TYR A 223 -2.60 28.59 10.34
C TYR A 223 -2.70 27.65 9.12
N ASN A 224 -2.80 26.35 9.38
CA ASN A 224 -3.06 25.37 8.33
C ASN A 224 -4.47 25.57 7.78
N PRO A 225 -4.62 25.86 6.47
CA PRO A 225 -5.92 26.22 5.90
C PRO A 225 -6.91 25.05 5.84
N ARG A 226 -6.42 23.81 5.85
CA ARG A 226 -7.25 22.59 5.90
C ARG A 226 -7.75 22.31 7.32
N LEU A 227 -6.85 22.42 8.32
CA LEU A 227 -7.16 22.08 9.71
C LEU A 227 -7.85 23.22 10.47
N HIS A 228 -7.50 24.45 10.14
CA HIS A 228 -7.95 25.66 10.83
C HIS A 228 -8.28 26.80 9.85
N PRO A 229 -9.32 26.65 8.99
CA PRO A 229 -9.62 27.59 7.91
C PRO A 229 -9.85 29.02 8.38
N GLU A 230 -10.54 29.23 9.52
CA GLU A 230 -10.81 30.55 10.08
C GLU A 230 -9.51 31.26 10.53
N ASN A 231 -8.60 30.51 11.16
CA ASN A 231 -7.30 31.05 11.57
C ASN A 231 -6.44 31.39 10.34
N ALA A 232 -6.48 30.54 9.31
CA ALA A 232 -5.75 30.76 8.07
C ALA A 232 -6.28 31.98 7.32
N GLU A 233 -7.60 32.17 7.23
CA GLU A 233 -8.23 33.34 6.61
C GLU A 233 -7.88 34.63 7.36
N SER A 234 -7.99 34.62 8.68
CA SER A 234 -7.58 35.76 9.52
C SER A 234 -6.10 36.11 9.31
N ARG A 235 -5.23 35.11 9.22
CA ARG A 235 -3.78 35.31 9.01
C ARG A 235 -3.46 35.78 7.59
N ARG A 236 -4.16 35.28 6.55
CA ARG A 236 -4.12 35.77 5.18
C ARG A 236 -4.39 37.28 5.14
N ASN A 237 -5.47 37.72 5.81
CA ASN A 237 -5.85 39.10 5.84
C ASN A 237 -4.76 39.99 6.48
N VAL A 238 -4.05 39.49 7.50
CA VAL A 238 -2.87 40.19 8.06
C VAL A 238 -1.76 40.32 7.03
N VAL A 239 -1.49 39.27 6.21
CA VAL A 239 -0.48 39.36 5.13
C VAL A 239 -0.88 40.41 4.08
N LEU A 240 -2.14 40.38 3.61
CA LEU A 240 -2.66 41.37 2.65
C LEU A 240 -2.54 42.80 3.17
N LYS A 241 -2.83 43.05 4.46
CA LYS A 241 -2.62 44.35 5.10
C LYS A 241 -1.15 44.73 5.29
N GLN A 242 -0.21 43.79 5.40
CA GLN A 242 1.22 44.09 5.34
C GLN A 242 1.64 44.48 3.91
N MET A 243 1.10 43.81 2.88
CA MET A 243 1.35 44.18 1.48
C MET A 243 0.84 45.60 1.17
N GLU A 244 -0.33 45.98 1.67
CA GLU A 244 -0.86 47.35 1.58
C GLU A 244 0.07 48.33 2.28
N LYS A 245 0.49 48.05 3.51
CA LYS A 245 1.36 48.91 4.32
C LYS A 245 2.69 49.24 3.65
N TYR A 246 3.22 48.28 2.88
CA TYR A 246 4.49 48.42 2.15
C TYR A 246 4.29 48.74 0.65
N GLU A 247 3.08 49.22 0.29
CA GLU A 247 2.73 49.73 -1.04
C GLU A 247 2.80 48.70 -2.19
N TYR A 248 2.73 47.41 -1.87
CA TYR A 248 2.60 46.34 -2.88
C TYR A 248 1.14 46.16 -3.34
N LEU A 249 0.16 46.62 -2.56
CA LEU A 249 -1.26 46.66 -2.89
C LEU A 249 -1.83 48.02 -2.54
N THR A 250 -2.82 48.48 -3.31
CA THR A 250 -3.64 49.62 -2.91
C THR A 250 -4.63 49.20 -1.79
N GLY A 251 -5.10 50.17 -1.02
CA GLY A 251 -6.08 49.90 0.04
C GLY A 251 -7.35 49.20 -0.47
N SER A 252 -7.86 49.65 -1.63
CA SER A 252 -9.05 49.03 -2.24
C SER A 252 -8.80 47.59 -2.70
N GLN A 253 -7.62 47.28 -3.21
CA GLN A 253 -7.24 45.90 -3.57
C GLN A 253 -7.15 45.00 -2.33
N ALA A 254 -6.45 45.48 -1.30
CA ALA A 254 -6.31 44.71 -0.05
C ALA A 254 -7.67 44.44 0.61
N ASP A 255 -8.57 45.44 0.67
CA ASP A 255 -9.91 45.29 1.22
C ASP A 255 -10.74 44.31 0.41
N SER A 256 -10.72 44.37 -0.92
CA SER A 256 -11.44 43.42 -1.79
C SER A 256 -10.95 41.99 -1.59
N LEU A 257 -9.64 41.79 -1.53
CA LEU A 257 -9.03 40.47 -1.32
C LEU A 257 -9.33 39.90 0.09
N CYS A 258 -9.40 40.78 1.10
CA CYS A 258 -9.78 40.36 2.47
C CYS A 258 -11.24 39.85 2.58
N MET A 259 -12.13 40.30 1.69
CA MET A 259 -13.53 39.86 1.65
C MET A 259 -13.73 38.48 0.97
N LEU A 260 -12.76 38.02 0.22
CA LEU A 260 -12.83 36.71 -0.44
C LEU A 260 -12.81 35.60 0.61
N LYS A 261 -13.70 34.60 0.45
CA LYS A 261 -13.66 33.37 1.26
C LYS A 261 -12.43 32.54 0.88
N LEU A 262 -11.87 31.87 1.86
CA LEU A 262 -10.82 30.89 1.63
C LEU A 262 -11.40 29.67 0.90
N ILE A 263 -10.93 29.41 -0.31
CA ILE A 263 -11.30 28.24 -1.10
C ILE A 263 -10.04 27.39 -1.28
N LEU A 264 -10.11 26.13 -0.86
CA LEU A 264 -9.05 25.15 -1.07
C LEU A 264 -9.44 24.20 -2.19
N ASN A 265 -8.48 23.87 -3.04
CA ASN A 265 -8.54 22.72 -3.94
C ASN A 265 -7.47 21.73 -3.49
N TYR A 266 -7.74 21.09 -2.35
CA TYR A 266 -6.78 20.24 -1.67
C TYR A 266 -6.52 18.94 -2.44
N SER A 267 -5.26 18.70 -2.79
CA SER A 267 -4.79 17.48 -3.41
C SER A 267 -3.87 16.72 -2.45
N ASN A 268 -4.07 15.41 -2.32
CA ASN A 268 -3.18 14.55 -1.54
C ASN A 268 -2.41 13.59 -2.46
N PRO A 269 -1.33 14.01 -3.10
CA PRO A 269 -0.58 13.14 -4.02
C PRO A 269 0.04 11.90 -3.34
N GLU A 270 0.05 11.85 -2.01
CA GLU A 270 0.54 10.68 -1.26
C GLU A 270 -0.48 9.57 -1.10
N SER A 271 -1.80 9.86 -1.20
CA SER A 271 -2.88 8.89 -0.93
C SER A 271 -3.73 8.53 -2.15
N ASP A 272 -3.50 9.17 -3.29
CA ASP A 272 -4.28 8.98 -4.51
C ASP A 272 -3.44 8.34 -5.63
N GLY A 273 -2.34 7.70 -5.28
CA GLY A 273 -1.47 6.99 -6.21
C GLY A 273 -2.17 5.78 -6.85
N PRO A 274 -1.79 5.41 -8.07
CA PRO A 274 -2.38 4.25 -8.74
C PRO A 274 -2.00 2.92 -8.08
N ALA A 275 -0.97 2.90 -7.19
CA ALA A 275 -0.38 1.66 -6.69
C ALA A 275 0.25 1.77 -5.29
N ASP A 276 -0.43 2.41 -4.32
CA ASP A 276 0.12 2.71 -2.98
C ASP A 276 0.62 1.47 -2.23
N TYR A 277 -0.13 0.36 -2.25
CA TYR A 277 0.32 -0.91 -1.66
C TYR A 277 1.59 -1.46 -2.33
N PHE A 278 1.69 -1.32 -3.64
CA PHE A 278 2.88 -1.75 -4.38
C PHE A 278 4.09 -0.87 -4.07
N LEU A 279 3.90 0.44 -3.92
CA LEU A 279 4.97 1.36 -3.51
C LEU A 279 5.60 0.95 -2.18
N PHE A 280 4.82 0.43 -1.24
CA PHE A 280 5.38 -0.10 0.01
C PHE A 280 6.32 -1.30 -0.23
N GLN A 281 5.98 -2.18 -1.18
CA GLN A 281 6.86 -3.29 -1.56
C GLN A 281 8.13 -2.79 -2.26
N VAL A 282 8.00 -1.84 -3.19
CA VAL A 282 9.13 -1.18 -3.85
C VAL A 282 10.06 -0.50 -2.84
N LYS A 283 9.49 0.18 -1.82
CA LYS A 283 10.27 0.81 -0.75
C LYS A 283 11.14 -0.21 -0.01
N ASN A 284 10.51 -1.25 0.52
CA ASN A 284 11.20 -2.28 1.31
C ASN A 284 12.30 -2.99 0.51
N GLU A 285 12.04 -3.31 -0.75
CA GLU A 285 13.01 -3.97 -1.62
C GLU A 285 14.17 -3.03 -1.98
N THR A 286 13.87 -1.75 -2.27
CA THR A 286 14.90 -0.75 -2.57
C THR A 286 15.79 -0.48 -1.36
N GLU A 287 15.22 -0.29 -0.17
CA GLU A 287 15.99 -0.07 1.06
C GLU A 287 16.95 -1.23 1.34
N ARG A 288 16.48 -2.48 1.22
CA ARG A 288 17.32 -3.67 1.39
C ARG A 288 18.48 -3.70 0.40
N ILE A 289 18.24 -3.39 -0.87
CA ILE A 289 19.27 -3.33 -1.92
C ILE A 289 20.27 -2.20 -1.63
N LEU A 290 19.80 -1.02 -1.25
CA LEU A 290 20.67 0.11 -0.92
C LEU A 290 21.51 -0.16 0.31
N GLU A 291 20.99 -0.84 1.34
CA GLU A 291 21.76 -1.27 2.50
C GLU A 291 22.92 -2.18 2.09
N GLU A 292 22.67 -3.18 1.24
CA GLU A 292 23.69 -4.09 0.73
C GLU A 292 24.77 -3.35 -0.07
N ILE A 293 24.36 -2.43 -0.95
CA ILE A 293 25.29 -1.59 -1.74
C ILE A 293 26.10 -0.68 -0.82
N ASN A 294 25.47 -0.05 0.16
CA ASN A 294 26.14 0.84 1.10
C ASN A 294 27.22 0.10 1.93
N LEU A 295 26.90 -1.13 2.36
CA LEU A 295 27.84 -1.99 3.09
C LEU A 295 29.05 -2.41 2.22
N THR A 296 28.81 -2.75 0.95
CA THR A 296 29.85 -3.27 0.06
C THR A 296 30.70 -2.17 -0.56
N THR A 297 30.13 -1.00 -0.84
CA THR A 297 30.83 0.10 -1.55
C THR A 297 31.30 1.23 -0.64
N GLY A 298 30.89 1.26 0.63
CA GLY A 298 31.15 2.37 1.56
C GLY A 298 30.39 3.67 1.25
N LYS A 299 29.49 3.67 0.25
CA LYS A 299 28.58 4.78 -0.05
C LYS A 299 27.47 4.85 0.99
N LYS A 300 26.69 5.92 0.95
CA LYS A 300 25.57 6.16 1.89
C LYS A 300 24.34 6.61 1.11
N TRP A 301 23.89 5.76 0.17
CA TRP A 301 22.66 6.05 -0.54
C TRP A 301 21.46 6.02 0.39
N ASN A 302 20.61 7.03 0.27
CA ASN A 302 19.36 7.16 1.03
C ASN A 302 18.18 7.32 0.06
N LEU A 303 17.20 6.44 0.19
CA LEU A 303 16.04 6.40 -0.69
C LEU A 303 15.22 7.71 -0.66
N GLU A 304 15.12 8.34 0.48
CA GLU A 304 14.22 9.48 0.66
C GLU A 304 14.87 10.84 0.35
N ASN A 305 16.22 10.88 0.24
CA ASN A 305 16.95 12.16 0.20
C ASN A 305 17.83 12.36 -1.05
N ASP A 306 18.15 11.29 -1.79
CA ASP A 306 19.17 11.36 -2.82
C ASP A 306 18.60 11.46 -4.25
N GLY A 307 17.26 11.57 -4.39
CA GLY A 307 16.62 11.77 -5.70
C GLY A 307 16.83 10.61 -6.67
N LEU A 308 16.80 9.38 -6.18
CA LEU A 308 17.00 8.19 -6.99
C LEU A 308 15.86 8.01 -7.99
N VAL A 309 16.18 7.44 -9.15
CA VAL A 309 15.19 7.03 -10.15
C VAL A 309 15.07 5.51 -10.11
N ILE A 310 13.93 5.04 -9.66
CA ILE A 310 13.62 3.62 -9.47
C ILE A 310 12.67 3.20 -10.59
N THR A 311 13.08 2.25 -11.44
CA THR A 311 12.19 1.65 -12.44
C THR A 311 11.62 0.37 -11.85
N SER A 312 10.31 0.30 -11.72
CA SER A 312 9.59 -0.87 -11.23
C SER A 312 9.13 -1.77 -12.37
N THR A 313 8.69 -2.98 -12.02
CA THR A 313 8.14 -3.95 -12.96
C THR A 313 6.66 -3.74 -13.27
N LEU A 314 6.00 -2.79 -12.58
CA LEU A 314 4.57 -2.52 -12.69
C LEU A 314 4.18 -2.03 -14.09
N ASP A 315 3.14 -2.61 -14.66
CA ASP A 315 2.44 -2.09 -15.84
C ASP A 315 1.26 -1.22 -15.36
N LEU A 316 1.36 0.07 -15.56
CA LEU A 316 0.39 1.03 -15.04
C LEU A 316 -0.98 0.91 -15.70
N VAL A 317 -1.03 0.49 -16.97
CA VAL A 317 -2.29 0.29 -17.70
C VAL A 317 -3.02 -0.92 -17.13
N LEU A 318 -2.31 -2.04 -16.93
CA LEU A 318 -2.86 -3.25 -16.32
C LEU A 318 -3.32 -2.98 -14.87
N GLN A 319 -2.51 -2.24 -14.10
CA GLN A 319 -2.85 -1.82 -12.74
C GLN A 319 -4.17 -1.03 -12.69
N ASN A 320 -4.34 -0.06 -13.58
CA ASN A 320 -5.56 0.74 -13.66
C ASN A 320 -6.77 -0.09 -14.13
N TYR A 321 -6.58 -1.07 -15.01
CA TYR A 321 -7.65 -2.00 -15.40
C TYR A 321 -8.08 -2.87 -14.22
N ALA A 322 -7.15 -3.35 -13.40
CA ALA A 322 -7.45 -4.10 -12.19
C ALA A 322 -8.22 -3.25 -11.16
N LYS A 323 -7.77 -2.03 -10.87
CA LYS A 323 -8.48 -1.09 -9.97
C LYS A 323 -9.91 -0.80 -10.44
N ARG A 324 -10.11 -0.55 -11.73
CA ARG A 324 -11.45 -0.35 -12.30
C ARG A 324 -12.33 -1.58 -12.13
N SER A 325 -11.76 -2.78 -12.29
CA SER A 325 -12.51 -4.03 -12.12
C SER A 325 -12.98 -4.22 -10.67
N PHE A 326 -12.17 -3.79 -9.69
CA PHE A 326 -12.57 -3.74 -8.29
C PHE A 326 -13.77 -2.83 -8.09
N HIS A 327 -13.69 -1.60 -8.56
CA HIS A 327 -14.79 -0.64 -8.45
C HIS A 327 -16.08 -1.16 -9.11
N ASP A 328 -16.01 -1.60 -10.36
CA ASP A 328 -17.19 -1.99 -11.14
C ASP A 328 -17.90 -3.22 -10.57
N HIS A 329 -17.15 -4.18 -10.02
CA HIS A 329 -17.72 -5.40 -9.47
C HIS A 329 -18.06 -5.28 -7.98
N LEU A 330 -17.12 -4.82 -7.18
CA LEU A 330 -17.28 -4.84 -5.72
C LEU A 330 -18.27 -3.78 -5.22
N SER A 331 -18.43 -2.65 -5.91
CA SER A 331 -19.48 -1.67 -5.56
C SER A 331 -20.88 -2.28 -5.63
N VAL A 332 -21.13 -3.13 -6.65
CA VAL A 332 -22.39 -3.85 -6.80
C VAL A 332 -22.53 -4.94 -5.74
N MET A 333 -21.45 -5.71 -5.50
CA MET A 333 -21.47 -6.80 -4.53
C MET A 333 -21.58 -6.29 -3.10
N GLN A 334 -20.97 -5.14 -2.80
CA GLN A 334 -21.13 -4.45 -1.52
C GLN A 334 -22.58 -4.08 -1.25
N LYS A 335 -23.27 -3.48 -2.21
CA LYS A 335 -24.71 -3.14 -2.08
C LYS A 335 -25.54 -4.38 -1.76
N ARG A 336 -25.24 -5.53 -2.37
CA ARG A 336 -25.91 -6.81 -2.08
C ARG A 336 -25.62 -7.33 -0.68
N LEU A 337 -24.35 -7.30 -0.24
CA LEU A 337 -23.96 -7.72 1.10
C LEU A 337 -24.59 -6.82 2.17
N THR A 338 -24.55 -5.52 1.98
CA THR A 338 -25.20 -4.54 2.86
C THR A 338 -26.71 -4.79 2.94
N GLY A 339 -27.36 -5.02 1.79
CA GLY A 339 -28.80 -5.36 1.73
C GLY A 339 -29.13 -6.65 2.51
N GLN A 340 -28.26 -7.67 2.45
CA GLN A 340 -28.42 -8.90 3.25
C GLN A 340 -28.45 -8.59 4.75
N TYR A 341 -27.51 -7.77 5.24
CA TYR A 341 -27.42 -7.41 6.65
C TYR A 341 -28.43 -6.34 7.09
N GLN A 342 -29.16 -5.71 6.16
CA GLN A 342 -30.29 -4.81 6.47
C GLN A 342 -31.63 -5.57 6.68
N THR A 343 -31.72 -6.87 6.38
CA THR A 343 -32.89 -7.68 6.72
C THR A 343 -33.03 -7.85 8.25
N ALA A 344 -34.22 -8.23 8.73
CA ALA A 344 -34.43 -8.42 10.17
C ALA A 344 -33.46 -9.44 10.80
N SER A 345 -33.24 -10.58 10.13
CA SER A 345 -32.26 -11.59 10.54
C SER A 345 -30.82 -11.07 10.42
N GLY A 346 -30.49 -10.41 9.31
CA GLY A 346 -29.16 -9.86 9.06
C GLY A 346 -28.74 -8.82 10.09
N ARG A 347 -29.65 -7.91 10.47
CA ARG A 347 -29.40 -6.91 11.52
C ARG A 347 -29.08 -7.55 12.87
N ARG A 348 -29.80 -8.61 13.23
CA ARG A 348 -29.52 -9.36 14.47
C ARG A 348 -28.11 -9.99 14.41
N THR A 349 -27.82 -10.70 13.34
CA THR A 349 -26.52 -11.35 13.14
C THR A 349 -25.36 -10.35 13.19
N ILE A 350 -25.43 -9.23 12.44
CA ILE A 350 -24.35 -8.25 12.45
C ILE A 350 -24.20 -7.53 13.80
N SER A 351 -25.29 -7.33 14.53
CA SER A 351 -25.22 -6.76 15.89
C SER A 351 -24.49 -7.71 16.84
N GLU A 352 -24.81 -9.02 16.81
CA GLU A 352 -24.13 -10.05 17.62
C GLU A 352 -22.61 -10.13 17.27
N ILE A 353 -22.26 -10.04 15.99
CA ILE A 353 -20.86 -10.01 15.53
C ILE A 353 -20.18 -8.74 16.07
N THR A 354 -20.83 -7.57 15.92
CA THR A 354 -20.28 -6.28 16.38
C THR A 354 -20.03 -6.29 17.89
N GLU A 355 -20.96 -6.78 18.70
CA GLU A 355 -20.78 -6.92 20.15
C GLU A 355 -19.58 -7.83 20.49
N ARG A 356 -19.42 -8.94 19.79
CA ARG A 356 -18.27 -9.86 19.97
C ARG A 356 -16.96 -9.14 19.67
N GLU A 357 -16.89 -8.40 18.57
CA GLU A 357 -15.70 -7.67 18.17
C GLU A 357 -15.40 -6.49 19.08
N LEU A 358 -16.41 -5.75 19.57
CA LEU A 358 -16.25 -4.70 20.60
C LEU A 358 -15.63 -5.28 21.88
N LYS A 359 -16.06 -6.47 22.31
CA LYS A 359 -15.47 -7.17 23.46
C LYS A 359 -14.02 -7.57 23.19
N ARG A 360 -13.75 -8.14 22.01
CA ARG A 360 -12.39 -8.55 21.59
C ARG A 360 -11.40 -7.37 21.55
N LEU A 361 -11.88 -6.20 21.11
CA LEU A 361 -11.09 -4.97 21.01
C LEU A 361 -11.07 -4.13 22.30
N ASN A 362 -11.73 -4.58 23.38
CA ASN A 362 -11.89 -3.83 24.63
C ASN A 362 -12.56 -2.45 24.45
N LEU A 363 -13.50 -2.33 23.50
CA LEU A 363 -14.22 -1.10 23.17
C LEU A 363 -15.65 -1.05 23.71
N THR A 364 -16.11 -2.05 24.48
CA THR A 364 -17.50 -2.13 24.96
C THR A 364 -17.93 -0.89 25.77
N GLY A 365 -17.04 -0.34 26.60
CA GLY A 365 -17.33 0.88 27.40
C GLY A 365 -17.35 2.18 26.58
N ARG A 366 -16.97 2.14 25.31
CA ARG A 366 -16.91 3.28 24.38
C ARG A 366 -17.84 3.10 23.18
N ALA A 367 -18.69 2.07 23.20
CA ALA A 367 -19.52 1.71 22.05
C ALA A 367 -20.41 2.87 21.55
N ASP A 368 -20.98 3.64 22.48
CA ASP A 368 -21.85 4.76 22.18
C ASP A 368 -21.12 6.12 22.03
N GLU A 369 -19.80 6.14 22.18
CA GLU A 369 -18.99 7.35 22.00
C GLU A 369 -19.04 7.79 20.53
N VAL A 370 -19.55 8.99 20.28
CA VAL A 370 -19.64 9.57 18.93
C VAL A 370 -18.38 10.36 18.63
N THR A 371 -17.71 10.01 17.55
CA THR A 371 -16.48 10.66 17.06
C THR A 371 -16.60 11.00 15.59
N LEU A 372 -15.87 12.04 15.17
CA LEU A 372 -15.76 12.39 13.76
C LEU A 372 -14.82 11.37 13.09
N GLN A 373 -15.33 10.59 12.14
CA GLN A 373 -14.56 9.57 11.45
C GLN A 373 -14.73 9.69 9.93
N GLU A 374 -13.68 9.39 9.21
CA GLU A 374 -13.72 9.24 7.76
C GLU A 374 -14.22 7.82 7.44
N ILE A 375 -15.34 7.74 6.72
CA ILE A 375 -16.02 6.50 6.36
C ILE A 375 -15.82 6.28 4.88
N PHE A 376 -15.33 5.10 4.50
CA PHE A 376 -15.21 4.70 3.11
C PHE A 376 -16.58 4.38 2.52
N ASP A 377 -16.87 4.92 1.34
CA ASP A 377 -17.93 4.47 0.45
C ASP A 377 -17.38 4.32 -0.98
N TRP A 378 -18.02 3.51 -1.81
CA TRP A 378 -17.68 3.33 -3.21
C TRP A 378 -17.93 4.57 -4.09
N GLU A 379 -18.66 5.54 -3.58
CA GLU A 379 -18.92 6.85 -4.22
C GLU A 379 -17.99 7.95 -3.72
N GLY A 380 -17.11 7.64 -2.77
CA GLY A 380 -16.14 8.55 -2.14
C GLY A 380 -16.20 8.50 -0.62
N SER A 381 -15.08 8.79 0.05
CA SER A 381 -15.04 8.86 1.52
C SER A 381 -15.76 10.10 2.02
N SER A 382 -16.57 9.95 3.07
CA SER A 382 -17.22 11.05 3.79
C SER A 382 -16.71 11.14 5.24
N VAL A 383 -16.73 12.34 5.81
CA VAL A 383 -16.42 12.54 7.25
C VAL A 383 -17.74 12.72 7.98
N ASP A 384 -18.09 11.74 8.80
CA ASP A 384 -19.35 11.73 9.55
C ASP A 384 -19.14 11.60 11.07
N SER A 385 -20.10 12.13 11.86
CA SER A 385 -20.18 11.91 13.29
C SER A 385 -20.89 10.58 13.55
N ILE A 386 -20.13 9.55 13.89
CA ILE A 386 -20.64 8.19 14.03
C ILE A 386 -20.21 7.57 15.38
N SER A 387 -21.05 6.69 15.95
CA SER A 387 -20.66 5.93 17.14
C SER A 387 -19.55 4.92 16.84
N VAL A 388 -18.75 4.59 17.86
CA VAL A 388 -17.71 3.55 17.74
C VAL A 388 -18.32 2.21 17.31
N ALA A 389 -19.50 1.86 17.81
CA ALA A 389 -20.19 0.64 17.44
C ALA A 389 -20.65 0.63 15.99
N ASP A 390 -21.23 1.74 15.49
CA ASP A 390 -21.69 1.81 14.11
C ASP A 390 -20.52 1.90 13.12
N SER A 391 -19.44 2.60 13.48
CA SER A 391 -18.20 2.62 12.69
C SER A 391 -17.59 1.21 12.57
N LEU A 392 -17.51 0.48 13.69
CA LEU A 392 -17.04 -0.91 13.67
C LEU A 392 -17.95 -1.80 12.81
N LYS A 393 -19.26 -1.68 12.96
CA LYS A 393 -20.24 -2.41 12.16
C LYS A 393 -20.08 -2.13 10.66
N HIS A 394 -19.90 -0.86 10.28
CA HIS A 394 -19.62 -0.48 8.90
C HIS A 394 -18.34 -1.16 8.40
N SER A 395 -17.24 -1.03 9.13
CA SER A 395 -15.95 -1.65 8.80
C SER A 395 -16.02 -3.18 8.65
N LEU A 396 -16.77 -3.87 9.52
CA LEU A 396 -16.97 -5.33 9.47
C LEU A 396 -17.72 -5.79 8.22
N THR A 397 -18.61 -4.95 7.68
CA THR A 397 -19.43 -5.30 6.51
C THR A 397 -18.79 -4.92 5.17
N ILE A 398 -17.65 -4.26 5.17
CA ILE A 398 -16.92 -3.91 3.94
C ILE A 398 -16.26 -5.17 3.35
N LEU A 399 -16.43 -5.34 2.02
CA LEU A 399 -15.71 -6.35 1.27
C LEU A 399 -14.26 -5.90 1.03
N HIS A 400 -13.33 -6.73 1.40
CA HIS A 400 -11.91 -6.59 1.12
C HIS A 400 -11.51 -7.47 -0.05
N ALA A 401 -10.64 -6.98 -0.91
CA ALA A 401 -10.15 -7.74 -2.04
C ALA A 401 -8.68 -7.44 -2.31
N GLY A 402 -7.99 -8.42 -2.88
CA GLY A 402 -6.65 -8.27 -3.40
C GLY A 402 -6.51 -8.92 -4.77
N LEU A 403 -5.58 -8.43 -5.58
CA LEU A 403 -5.20 -9.00 -6.87
C LEU A 403 -3.71 -8.80 -7.10
N LEU A 404 -3.05 -9.88 -7.53
CA LEU A 404 -1.68 -9.87 -8.01
C LEU A 404 -1.63 -10.46 -9.41
N ALA A 405 -0.98 -9.75 -10.33
CA ALA A 405 -0.62 -10.24 -11.64
C ALA A 405 0.89 -10.21 -11.81
N MET A 406 1.50 -11.31 -12.26
CA MET A 406 2.95 -11.41 -12.45
C MET A 406 3.29 -12.23 -13.70
N ASP A 407 4.46 -11.98 -14.24
CA ASP A 407 5.05 -12.78 -15.28
C ASP A 407 5.54 -14.13 -14.69
N PRO A 408 5.02 -15.27 -15.13
CA PRO A 408 5.38 -16.58 -14.56
C PRO A 408 6.84 -16.99 -14.83
N ASN A 409 7.53 -16.38 -15.80
CA ASN A 409 8.88 -16.77 -16.21
C ASN A 409 9.96 -15.94 -15.51
N THR A 410 9.67 -14.68 -15.20
CA THR A 410 10.62 -13.73 -14.62
C THR A 410 10.28 -13.35 -13.18
N GLY A 411 9.05 -13.57 -12.74
CA GLY A 411 8.55 -13.09 -11.46
C GLY A 411 8.19 -11.59 -11.46
N ALA A 412 8.35 -10.87 -12.56
CA ALA A 412 8.06 -9.45 -12.65
C ALA A 412 6.59 -9.15 -12.30
N ILE A 413 6.37 -8.33 -11.28
CA ILE A 413 5.05 -7.92 -10.83
C ILE A 413 4.48 -6.93 -11.83
N ARG A 414 3.36 -7.29 -12.49
CA ARG A 414 2.70 -6.48 -13.51
C ARG A 414 1.55 -5.65 -12.93
N SER A 415 0.86 -6.16 -11.91
CA SER A 415 -0.19 -5.43 -11.18
C SER A 415 -0.25 -5.91 -9.74
N TRP A 416 -0.47 -4.98 -8.81
CA TRP A 416 -0.61 -5.23 -7.38
C TRP A 416 -1.72 -4.35 -6.80
N VAL A 417 -2.89 -4.91 -6.61
CA VAL A 417 -4.01 -4.23 -5.96
C VAL A 417 -4.16 -4.83 -4.56
N GLY A 418 -3.58 -4.18 -3.56
CA GLY A 418 -3.55 -4.66 -2.18
C GLY A 418 -4.83 -4.39 -1.39
N GLY A 419 -5.79 -3.67 -1.94
CA GLY A 419 -7.05 -3.36 -1.28
C GLY A 419 -7.96 -2.47 -2.12
N ILE A 420 -9.11 -2.13 -1.55
CA ILE A 420 -10.12 -1.28 -2.21
C ILE A 420 -9.78 0.21 -2.10
N ASP A 421 -9.17 0.61 -1.00
CA ASP A 421 -8.75 1.98 -0.72
C ASP A 421 -7.61 1.97 0.30
N PHE A 422 -6.45 2.52 -0.05
CA PHE A 422 -5.27 2.49 0.82
C PHE A 422 -5.43 3.34 2.07
N LYS A 423 -6.15 4.46 1.97
CA LYS A 423 -6.29 5.42 3.06
C LYS A 423 -7.12 4.86 4.21
N SER A 424 -8.25 4.24 3.90
CA SER A 424 -9.16 3.65 4.88
C SER A 424 -8.78 2.21 5.24
N GLN A 425 -8.08 1.49 4.36
CA GLN A 425 -7.77 0.07 4.48
C GLN A 425 -6.29 -0.22 4.14
N PRO A 426 -5.33 0.24 4.97
CA PRO A 426 -3.90 0.11 4.68
C PRO A 426 -3.37 -1.33 4.74
N TYR A 427 -4.17 -2.28 5.22
CA TYR A 427 -3.77 -3.68 5.32
C TYR A 427 -3.80 -4.37 3.95
N ASP A 428 -2.61 -4.77 3.46
CA ASP A 428 -2.41 -5.33 2.13
C ASP A 428 -3.00 -6.75 2.00
N GLN A 429 -4.06 -6.89 1.21
CA GLN A 429 -4.76 -8.16 0.97
C GLN A 429 -3.95 -9.13 0.09
N VAL A 430 -2.95 -8.65 -0.66
CA VAL A 430 -2.06 -9.53 -1.43
C VAL A 430 -1.14 -10.32 -0.51
N LEU A 431 -0.79 -9.74 0.64
CA LEU A 431 0.03 -10.37 1.67
C LEU A 431 -0.81 -11.05 2.78
N ALA A 432 -2.09 -10.69 2.89
CA ALA A 432 -2.99 -11.26 3.89
C ALA A 432 -3.17 -12.76 3.68
N ARG A 433 -3.03 -13.52 4.76
CA ARG A 433 -3.26 -14.96 4.75
C ARG A 433 -4.72 -15.25 5.01
N ARG A 434 -5.27 -16.13 4.21
CA ARG A 434 -6.66 -16.57 4.28
C ARG A 434 -6.78 -18.04 3.89
N GLN A 435 -7.84 -18.68 4.35
CA GLN A 435 -8.13 -20.06 4.03
C GLN A 435 -8.29 -20.26 2.51
N LEU A 436 -7.56 -21.22 1.95
CA LEU A 436 -7.43 -21.41 0.51
C LEU A 436 -8.61 -22.11 -0.14
N ALA A 437 -9.31 -22.97 0.61
CA ALA A 437 -10.36 -23.80 0.02
C ALA A 437 -9.87 -24.57 -1.22
N SER A 438 -10.71 -24.73 -2.24
CA SER A 438 -10.39 -25.53 -3.44
C SER A 438 -9.24 -24.99 -4.31
N ILE A 439 -8.72 -23.77 -4.05
CA ILE A 439 -7.51 -23.30 -4.74
C ILE A 439 -6.25 -24.03 -4.26
N PHE A 440 -6.32 -24.73 -3.13
CA PHE A 440 -5.30 -25.62 -2.60
C PHE A 440 -5.16 -26.93 -3.40
N LYS A 441 -6.26 -27.44 -4.00
CA LYS A 441 -6.30 -28.76 -4.64
C LYS A 441 -5.17 -29.01 -5.65
N PRO A 442 -4.80 -28.05 -6.53
CA PRO A 442 -3.69 -28.25 -7.45
C PRO A 442 -2.36 -28.64 -6.79
N VAL A 443 -2.10 -28.27 -5.53
CA VAL A 443 -0.90 -28.69 -4.79
C VAL A 443 -0.92 -30.19 -4.53
N LEU A 444 -2.06 -30.73 -4.09
CA LEU A 444 -2.24 -32.18 -3.88
C LEU A 444 -2.17 -32.96 -5.20
N TYR A 445 -2.79 -32.44 -6.26
CA TYR A 445 -2.78 -33.08 -7.58
C TYR A 445 -1.38 -33.07 -8.20
N ALA A 446 -0.61 -32.00 -8.03
CA ALA A 446 0.79 -31.96 -8.44
C ALA A 446 1.62 -33.03 -7.69
N ALA A 447 1.42 -33.17 -6.38
CA ALA A 447 2.06 -34.23 -5.62
C ALA A 447 1.69 -35.63 -6.13
N ALA A 448 0.45 -35.85 -6.54
CA ALA A 448 0.00 -37.11 -7.12
C ALA A 448 0.65 -37.42 -8.47
N LEU A 449 0.75 -36.42 -9.34
CA LEU A 449 1.42 -36.57 -10.64
C LEU A 449 2.93 -36.81 -10.51
N GLU A 450 3.60 -36.18 -9.52
CA GLU A 450 5.03 -36.46 -9.21
C GLU A 450 5.23 -37.89 -8.68
N GLU A 451 4.26 -38.50 -8.01
CA GLU A 451 4.26 -39.89 -7.61
C GLU A 451 3.87 -40.87 -8.75
N GLY A 452 3.73 -40.36 -9.99
CA GLY A 452 3.48 -41.18 -11.18
C GLY A 452 2.01 -41.46 -11.47
N MET A 453 1.07 -40.84 -10.74
CA MET A 453 -0.35 -40.96 -11.10
C MET A 453 -0.67 -40.29 -12.43
N GLU A 454 -1.72 -40.72 -13.11
CA GLU A 454 -2.09 -40.21 -14.43
C GLU A 454 -3.42 -39.48 -14.41
N PRO A 455 -3.65 -38.50 -15.29
CA PRO A 455 -4.89 -37.72 -15.36
C PRO A 455 -6.16 -38.56 -15.53
N CYS A 456 -6.07 -39.69 -16.23
CA CYS A 456 -7.16 -40.64 -16.45
C CYS A 456 -7.31 -41.69 -15.36
N GLN A 457 -6.54 -41.63 -14.30
CA GLN A 457 -6.73 -42.55 -13.14
C GLN A 457 -8.00 -42.14 -12.38
N TYR A 458 -8.86 -43.13 -12.11
CA TYR A 458 -10.17 -42.91 -11.50
C TYR A 458 -10.11 -42.98 -9.98
N LEU A 459 -10.83 -42.09 -9.33
CA LEU A 459 -11.02 -41.96 -7.89
C LEU A 459 -12.47 -42.20 -7.53
N ASP A 460 -12.70 -42.93 -6.42
CA ASP A 460 -14.04 -43.18 -5.92
C ASP A 460 -14.75 -41.92 -5.42
N ASN A 461 -16.04 -41.79 -5.73
CA ASN A 461 -16.91 -40.72 -5.25
C ASN A 461 -17.90 -41.22 -4.18
N ASP A 462 -17.59 -42.31 -3.50
CA ASP A 462 -18.42 -42.82 -2.43
C ASP A 462 -18.21 -42.04 -1.12
N SER A 463 -19.27 -41.93 -0.32
CA SER A 463 -19.19 -41.30 0.99
C SER A 463 -18.16 -41.99 1.87
N ILE A 464 -17.22 -41.23 2.43
CA ILE A 464 -16.13 -41.69 3.28
C ILE A 464 -16.37 -41.13 4.68
N VAL A 465 -16.22 -41.95 5.72
CA VAL A 465 -16.26 -41.56 7.12
C VAL A 465 -14.97 -42.02 7.78
N LEU A 466 -14.20 -41.12 8.37
CA LEU A 466 -12.97 -41.43 9.09
C LEU A 466 -13.28 -41.67 10.59
N ALA A 467 -13.20 -42.90 11.04
CA ALA A 467 -13.25 -43.20 12.46
C ALA A 467 -12.02 -42.65 13.19
N GLY A 468 -12.23 -42.04 14.36
CA GLY A 468 -11.16 -41.45 15.17
C GLY A 468 -10.87 -39.98 14.92
N PHE A 469 -11.55 -39.33 13.96
CA PHE A 469 -11.51 -37.90 13.69
C PHE A 469 -12.93 -37.31 13.77
N GLU A 470 -13.62 -37.49 14.88
CA GLU A 470 -15.00 -37.02 15.11
C GLU A 470 -15.97 -37.43 13.98
N ASP A 471 -15.76 -38.62 13.39
CA ASP A 471 -16.49 -39.12 12.21
C ASP A 471 -16.45 -38.16 11.01
N TYR A 472 -15.30 -37.50 10.77
CA TYR A 472 -15.11 -36.59 9.66
C TYR A 472 -15.52 -37.24 8.34
N SER A 473 -16.42 -36.57 7.62
CA SER A 473 -16.95 -37.04 6.34
C SER A 473 -16.97 -35.84 5.33
N PRO A 474 -16.11 -35.83 4.31
CA PRO A 474 -16.15 -34.82 3.28
C PRO A 474 -17.41 -34.91 2.44
N GLU A 475 -18.03 -33.76 2.09
CA GLU A 475 -19.20 -33.71 1.24
C GLU A 475 -18.87 -32.96 -0.06
N ASN A 476 -19.44 -33.46 -1.19
CA ASN A 476 -19.42 -32.67 -2.43
C ASN A 476 -20.41 -31.52 -2.32
N TYR A 477 -20.10 -30.39 -3.02
CA TYR A 477 -20.92 -29.18 -2.96
C TYR A 477 -22.36 -29.39 -3.49
N ASP A 478 -22.55 -30.36 -4.40
CA ASP A 478 -23.81 -30.76 -5.02
C ASP A 478 -24.48 -31.96 -4.31
N HIS A 479 -23.88 -32.44 -3.22
CA HIS A 479 -24.29 -33.62 -2.46
C HIS A 479 -24.39 -34.91 -3.31
N SER A 480 -23.71 -34.95 -4.48
CA SER A 480 -23.66 -36.13 -5.34
C SER A 480 -22.64 -37.16 -4.82
N TYR A 481 -23.01 -38.41 -4.90
CA TYR A 481 -22.17 -39.58 -4.51
C TYR A 481 -22.36 -40.74 -5.47
N GLY A 482 -21.39 -41.63 -5.49
CA GLY A 482 -21.33 -42.81 -6.34
C GLY A 482 -20.64 -42.55 -7.67
N GLY A 483 -20.20 -43.63 -8.32
CA GLY A 483 -19.37 -43.58 -9.50
C GLY A 483 -17.92 -43.16 -9.21
N LYS A 484 -17.17 -42.93 -10.26
CA LYS A 484 -15.75 -42.58 -10.19
C LYS A 484 -15.43 -41.38 -11.08
N TYR A 485 -14.60 -40.48 -10.57
CA TYR A 485 -14.07 -39.36 -11.34
C TYR A 485 -12.62 -39.64 -11.73
N SER A 486 -12.25 -39.31 -12.99
CA SER A 486 -10.83 -39.20 -13.36
C SER A 486 -10.13 -38.09 -12.56
N LEU A 487 -8.81 -38.16 -12.38
CA LEU A 487 -8.06 -37.06 -11.73
C LEU A 487 -8.38 -35.72 -12.40
N ALA A 488 -8.34 -35.67 -13.75
CA ALA A 488 -8.62 -34.47 -14.51
C ALA A 488 -10.05 -33.96 -14.27
N GLY A 489 -11.06 -34.85 -14.32
CA GLY A 489 -12.46 -34.51 -14.10
C GLY A 489 -12.72 -34.05 -12.65
N ALA A 490 -12.16 -34.75 -11.66
CA ALA A 490 -12.30 -34.37 -10.26
C ALA A 490 -11.71 -32.97 -9.96
N LEU A 491 -10.57 -32.62 -10.56
CA LEU A 491 -9.98 -31.28 -10.44
C LEU A 491 -10.80 -30.22 -11.16
N ALA A 492 -11.24 -30.50 -12.39
CA ALA A 492 -12.03 -29.58 -13.23
C ALA A 492 -13.35 -29.23 -12.55
N GLN A 493 -14.10 -30.23 -12.07
CA GLN A 493 -15.37 -30.06 -11.37
C GLN A 493 -15.21 -29.72 -9.88
N SER A 494 -13.95 -29.67 -9.38
CA SER A 494 -13.64 -29.33 -7.99
C SER A 494 -14.27 -30.25 -6.95
N MET A 495 -14.40 -31.55 -7.26
CA MET A 495 -15.03 -32.54 -6.40
C MET A 495 -14.26 -32.73 -5.09
N ASN A 496 -14.98 -32.82 -3.96
CA ASN A 496 -14.36 -32.93 -2.64
C ASN A 496 -14.05 -34.38 -2.29
N VAL A 497 -15.00 -35.28 -2.48
CA VAL A 497 -14.87 -36.72 -2.10
C VAL A 497 -13.76 -37.39 -2.90
N PRO A 498 -13.68 -37.30 -4.25
CA PRO A 498 -12.54 -37.83 -5.00
C PRO A 498 -11.20 -37.20 -4.61
N THR A 499 -11.15 -35.89 -4.33
CA THR A 499 -9.93 -35.20 -3.86
C THR A 499 -9.49 -35.76 -2.50
N PHE A 500 -10.42 -36.00 -1.58
CA PHE A 500 -10.11 -36.59 -0.30
C PHE A 500 -9.62 -38.06 -0.44
N SER A 501 -10.23 -38.82 -1.34
CA SER A 501 -9.75 -40.15 -1.74
C SER A 501 -8.32 -40.12 -2.25
N LEU A 502 -7.97 -39.10 -3.06
CA LEU A 502 -6.61 -38.85 -3.53
C LEU A 502 -5.65 -38.60 -2.37
N PHE A 503 -6.03 -37.74 -1.42
CA PHE A 503 -5.21 -37.41 -0.25
C PHE A 503 -4.90 -38.68 0.57
N LEU A 504 -5.89 -39.56 0.76
CA LEU A 504 -5.66 -40.84 1.47
C LEU A 504 -4.66 -41.75 0.75
N LYS A 505 -4.61 -41.69 -0.60
CA LYS A 505 -3.64 -42.47 -1.41
C LYS A 505 -2.22 -41.89 -1.33
N ILE A 506 -2.09 -40.56 -1.44
CA ILE A 506 -0.80 -39.86 -1.46
C ILE A 506 -0.19 -39.74 -0.06
N GLY A 507 -1.03 -39.46 0.93
CA GLY A 507 -0.65 -39.28 2.32
C GLY A 507 -0.10 -37.88 2.61
N PHE A 508 -0.17 -37.50 3.89
CA PHE A 508 0.27 -36.19 4.38
C PHE A 508 1.75 -35.88 4.09
N PRO A 509 2.73 -36.81 4.24
CA PRO A 509 4.14 -36.47 4.03
C PRO A 509 4.47 -35.97 2.60
N ARG A 510 3.83 -36.58 1.58
CA ARG A 510 4.03 -36.17 0.18
C ARG A 510 3.40 -34.80 -0.10
N LEU A 511 2.21 -34.58 0.43
CA LEU A 511 1.54 -33.27 0.34
C LEU A 511 2.36 -32.18 1.03
N ASP A 512 2.86 -32.42 2.25
CA ASP A 512 3.69 -31.45 2.99
C ASP A 512 5.02 -31.16 2.29
N SER A 513 5.64 -32.18 1.67
CA SER A 513 6.84 -31.99 0.85
C SER A 513 6.58 -31.08 -0.35
N MET A 514 5.47 -31.30 -1.07
CA MET A 514 5.08 -30.45 -2.21
C MET A 514 4.75 -29.03 -1.77
N TRP A 515 4.02 -28.87 -0.68
CA TRP A 515 3.70 -27.56 -0.09
C TRP A 515 4.96 -26.75 0.21
N LYS A 516 5.95 -27.35 0.86
CA LYS A 516 7.23 -26.72 1.17
C LYS A 516 8.03 -26.38 -0.11
N ALA A 517 8.06 -27.30 -1.08
CA ALA A 517 8.74 -27.07 -2.35
C ALA A 517 8.15 -25.87 -3.11
N MET A 518 6.83 -25.70 -3.11
CA MET A 518 6.14 -24.58 -3.72
C MET A 518 6.42 -23.23 -3.02
N GLY A 519 7.03 -23.26 -1.82
CA GLY A 519 7.50 -22.04 -1.14
C GLY A 519 6.49 -21.40 -0.21
N PHE A 520 5.48 -22.12 0.23
CA PHE A 520 4.57 -21.66 1.26
C PHE A 520 5.29 -21.55 2.61
N SER A 521 5.08 -20.47 3.31
CA SER A 521 5.89 -20.08 4.47
C SER A 521 5.42 -20.70 5.80
N PHE A 522 4.24 -21.33 5.86
CA PHE A 522 3.75 -22.01 7.07
C PHE A 522 3.62 -23.50 6.88
N ALA A 523 3.79 -24.23 7.96
CA ALA A 523 3.59 -25.67 7.97
C ALA A 523 2.11 -26.01 7.83
N LEU A 524 1.84 -27.14 7.17
CA LEU A 524 0.49 -27.71 7.12
C LEU A 524 0.15 -28.42 8.43
N ASP A 525 -1.09 -28.28 8.85
CA ASP A 525 -1.63 -29.11 9.93
C ASP A 525 -2.00 -30.49 9.39
N ASN A 526 -1.55 -31.53 10.08
CA ASN A 526 -1.88 -32.91 9.70
C ASN A 526 -3.29 -33.28 10.15
N THR A 527 -4.28 -32.68 9.49
CA THR A 527 -5.70 -32.96 9.72
C THR A 527 -6.37 -33.46 8.43
N PRO A 528 -7.42 -34.28 8.50
CA PRO A 528 -8.12 -34.73 7.29
C PRO A 528 -8.68 -33.61 6.42
N SER A 529 -9.12 -32.51 7.02
CA SER A 529 -9.67 -31.36 6.34
C SER A 529 -8.66 -30.61 5.46
N ILE A 530 -7.35 -30.82 5.65
CA ILE A 530 -6.29 -30.21 4.84
C ILE A 530 -6.44 -30.52 3.35
N ALA A 531 -6.92 -31.72 3.00
CA ALA A 531 -7.18 -32.13 1.63
C ALA A 531 -8.15 -31.19 0.89
N LEU A 532 -9.04 -30.51 1.62
CA LEU A 532 -10.04 -29.60 1.09
C LEU A 532 -9.65 -28.11 1.22
N GLY A 533 -8.39 -27.84 1.64
CA GLY A 533 -7.83 -26.49 1.65
C GLY A 533 -8.15 -25.67 2.89
N THR A 534 -8.09 -26.29 4.07
CA THR A 534 -8.11 -25.56 5.34
C THR A 534 -6.81 -24.79 5.60
N ALA A 535 -5.75 -25.07 4.82
CA ALA A 535 -4.52 -24.30 4.83
C ALA A 535 -4.75 -22.82 4.52
N GLU A 536 -3.91 -21.96 5.11
CA GLU A 536 -3.91 -20.54 4.84
C GLU A 536 -2.66 -20.12 4.06
N ALA A 537 -2.85 -19.28 3.05
CA ALA A 537 -1.76 -18.63 2.34
C ALA A 537 -2.19 -17.25 1.80
N SER A 538 -1.24 -16.50 1.30
CA SER A 538 -1.44 -15.19 0.66
C SER A 538 -1.66 -15.33 -0.86
N ILE A 539 -2.22 -14.29 -1.46
CA ILE A 539 -2.33 -14.17 -2.94
C ILE A 539 -0.95 -14.31 -3.58
N LYS A 540 0.07 -13.69 -2.97
CA LYS A 540 1.46 -13.75 -3.43
C LYS A 540 1.99 -15.19 -3.47
N GLU A 541 1.78 -15.98 -2.43
CA GLU A 541 2.23 -17.39 -2.38
C GLU A 541 1.51 -18.25 -3.42
N ILE A 542 0.20 -18.06 -3.61
CA ILE A 542 -0.58 -18.74 -4.65
C ILE A 542 -0.09 -18.36 -6.06
N ALA A 543 0.21 -17.09 -6.32
CA ALA A 543 0.73 -16.66 -7.62
C ALA A 543 2.07 -17.34 -7.94
N VAL A 544 2.97 -17.46 -6.97
CA VAL A 544 4.23 -18.19 -7.09
C VAL A 544 4.00 -19.67 -7.40
N ALA A 545 3.12 -20.34 -6.64
CA ALA A 545 2.83 -21.78 -6.82
C ALA A 545 2.19 -22.07 -8.17
N TYR A 546 1.24 -21.25 -8.62
CA TYR A 546 0.55 -21.45 -9.90
C TYR A 546 1.45 -21.11 -11.11
N SER A 547 2.41 -20.22 -10.96
CA SER A 547 3.39 -19.94 -12.00
C SER A 547 4.22 -21.17 -12.36
N ALA A 548 4.47 -22.06 -11.39
CA ALA A 548 5.23 -23.30 -11.64
C ALA A 548 4.51 -24.26 -12.59
N PHE A 549 3.18 -24.18 -12.74
CA PHE A 549 2.43 -25.03 -13.68
C PHE A 549 2.61 -24.62 -15.14
N VAL A 550 3.15 -23.43 -15.42
CA VAL A 550 3.22 -22.90 -16.78
C VAL A 550 4.62 -22.50 -17.23
N ASN A 551 5.59 -22.45 -16.31
CA ASN A 551 6.97 -22.06 -16.59
C ASN A 551 7.96 -23.22 -16.60
N GLY A 552 7.49 -24.48 -16.75
CA GLY A 552 8.32 -25.68 -16.74
C GLY A 552 8.68 -26.19 -15.33
N GLY A 553 7.87 -25.90 -14.34
CA GLY A 553 8.01 -26.42 -12.97
C GLY A 553 8.97 -25.65 -12.08
N TYR A 554 9.21 -24.38 -12.36
CA TYR A 554 10.11 -23.53 -11.56
C TYR A 554 9.34 -22.64 -10.57
N ARG A 555 9.79 -22.63 -9.32
CA ARG A 555 9.45 -21.61 -8.35
C ARG A 555 10.28 -20.36 -8.61
N ILE A 556 9.61 -19.21 -8.79
CA ILE A 556 10.23 -17.91 -9.05
C ILE A 556 9.68 -16.91 -8.02
N SER A 557 10.57 -16.15 -7.39
CA SER A 557 10.17 -15.09 -6.45
C SER A 557 9.62 -13.88 -7.19
N PRO A 558 8.54 -13.27 -6.70
CA PRO A 558 8.05 -12.01 -7.26
C PRO A 558 9.09 -10.89 -7.15
N GLN A 559 9.25 -10.10 -8.22
CA GLN A 559 10.23 -9.04 -8.38
C GLN A 559 9.50 -7.71 -8.62
N ALA A 560 9.75 -6.70 -7.78
CA ALA A 560 9.13 -5.39 -7.92
C ALA A 560 9.99 -4.39 -8.69
N LEU A 561 11.31 -4.63 -8.80
CA LEU A 561 12.28 -3.68 -9.34
C LEU A 561 12.95 -4.16 -10.63
N ILE A 562 13.20 -3.22 -11.54
CA ILE A 562 14.04 -3.40 -12.73
C ILE A 562 15.40 -2.77 -12.49
N SER A 563 15.46 -1.51 -12.05
CA SER A 563 16.72 -0.80 -11.83
C SER A 563 16.60 0.35 -10.83
N ILE A 564 17.73 0.70 -10.23
CA ILE A 564 17.91 1.90 -9.41
C ILE A 564 19.02 2.73 -10.06
N LYS A 565 18.74 4.00 -10.34
CA LYS A 565 19.70 4.96 -10.92
C LYS A 565 19.88 6.15 -9.98
N ASP A 566 21.06 6.76 -10.04
CA ASP A 566 21.29 8.03 -9.38
C ASP A 566 20.62 9.21 -10.14
N PRO A 567 20.54 10.41 -9.56
CA PRO A 567 19.94 11.57 -10.23
C PRO A 567 20.62 11.95 -11.56
N GLY A 568 21.86 11.53 -11.78
CA GLY A 568 22.61 11.73 -13.02
C GLY A 568 22.31 10.66 -14.10
N GLY A 569 21.45 9.69 -13.79
CA GLY A 569 21.09 8.60 -14.69
C GLY A 569 22.04 7.40 -14.69
N LYS A 570 23.07 7.40 -13.83
CA LYS A 570 24.01 6.27 -13.71
C LYS A 570 23.32 5.13 -12.95
N VAL A 571 23.40 3.93 -13.50
CA VAL A 571 22.86 2.71 -12.87
C VAL A 571 23.65 2.40 -11.60
N ILE A 572 22.93 2.28 -10.49
CA ILE A 572 23.41 1.85 -9.17
C ILE A 572 23.21 0.34 -9.01
N TRP A 573 22.06 -0.14 -9.46
CA TRP A 573 21.65 -1.53 -9.39
C TRP A 573 20.69 -1.86 -10.53
N GLU A 574 20.78 -3.08 -11.05
CA GLU A 574 19.92 -3.63 -12.11
C GLU A 574 19.59 -5.08 -11.78
N ASN A 575 18.34 -5.47 -12.02
CA ASN A 575 17.85 -6.80 -11.71
C ASN A 575 18.31 -7.84 -12.75
N ASP A 576 18.84 -8.95 -12.26
CA ASP A 576 19.04 -10.16 -13.08
C ASP A 576 17.86 -11.12 -12.86
N PHE A 577 16.86 -11.02 -13.72
CA PHE A 577 15.68 -11.88 -13.68
C PHE A 577 15.98 -13.38 -13.92
N SER A 578 17.20 -13.74 -14.33
CA SER A 578 17.58 -15.13 -14.56
C SER A 578 18.06 -15.85 -13.30
N ALA A 579 18.44 -15.10 -12.25
CA ALA A 579 19.27 -15.60 -11.16
C ALA A 579 18.55 -16.44 -10.08
N ALA A 580 17.21 -16.35 -9.95
CA ALA A 580 16.51 -16.89 -8.78
C ALA A 580 15.32 -17.80 -9.11
N ARG A 581 15.58 -18.92 -9.77
CA ARG A 581 14.55 -19.95 -9.99
C ARG A 581 15.00 -21.33 -9.48
N THR A 582 14.11 -22.02 -8.78
CA THR A 582 14.33 -23.36 -8.25
C THR A 582 13.34 -24.32 -8.90
N ARG A 583 13.82 -25.42 -9.49
CA ARG A 583 12.93 -26.44 -10.05
C ARG A 583 12.23 -27.18 -8.88
N ILE A 584 10.92 -27.25 -8.93
CA ILE A 584 10.07 -27.88 -7.91
C ILE A 584 9.14 -28.95 -8.48
N LEU A 585 8.89 -28.91 -9.80
CA LEU A 585 8.10 -29.93 -10.51
C LEU A 585 8.91 -30.45 -11.71
N SER A 586 8.64 -31.68 -12.11
CA SER A 586 9.08 -32.21 -13.39
C SER A 586 8.35 -31.50 -14.54
N ASP A 587 8.98 -31.45 -15.74
CA ASP A 587 8.32 -30.91 -16.94
C ASP A 587 7.00 -31.62 -17.22
N ARG A 588 6.97 -32.94 -17.07
CA ARG A 588 5.76 -33.77 -17.22
C ARG A 588 4.63 -33.30 -16.31
N THR A 589 4.90 -33.14 -15.02
CA THR A 589 3.90 -32.68 -14.04
C THR A 589 3.42 -31.28 -14.34
N ALA A 590 4.31 -30.36 -14.66
CA ALA A 590 3.94 -28.98 -15.01
C ALA A 590 2.99 -28.94 -16.22
N ILE A 591 3.34 -29.66 -17.30
CA ILE A 591 2.51 -29.74 -18.53
C ILE A 591 1.14 -30.38 -18.22
N LEU A 592 1.11 -31.51 -17.51
CA LEU A 592 -0.16 -32.17 -17.18
C LEU A 592 -1.04 -31.34 -16.26
N MET A 593 -0.46 -30.70 -15.23
CA MET A 593 -1.19 -29.77 -14.36
C MET A 593 -1.75 -28.59 -15.14
N SER A 594 -0.95 -28.02 -16.03
CA SER A 594 -1.39 -26.94 -16.91
C SER A 594 -2.61 -27.35 -17.76
N ALA A 595 -2.55 -28.53 -18.39
CA ALA A 595 -3.63 -29.04 -19.22
C ALA A 595 -4.91 -29.36 -18.41
N MET A 596 -4.76 -29.96 -17.23
CA MET A 596 -5.90 -30.23 -16.32
C MET A 596 -6.55 -28.93 -15.82
N LEU A 597 -5.77 -27.88 -15.57
CA LEU A 597 -6.29 -26.59 -15.13
C LEU A 597 -6.90 -25.77 -16.30
N GLN A 598 -6.44 -25.99 -17.55
CA GLN A 598 -7.13 -25.48 -18.73
C GLN A 598 -8.53 -26.08 -18.86
N LYS A 599 -8.65 -27.41 -18.65
CA LYS A 599 -9.96 -28.09 -18.61
C LYS A 599 -10.88 -27.50 -17.54
N ALA A 600 -10.37 -27.15 -16.36
CA ALA A 600 -11.16 -26.52 -15.30
C ALA A 600 -11.72 -25.13 -15.70
N ILE A 601 -11.05 -24.38 -16.58
CA ILE A 601 -11.56 -23.11 -17.13
C ILE A 601 -12.56 -23.38 -18.27
N GLN A 602 -12.31 -24.37 -19.12
CA GLN A 602 -13.11 -24.61 -20.34
C GLN A 602 -14.44 -25.32 -20.04
N GLU A 603 -14.43 -26.30 -19.14
CA GLU A 603 -15.54 -27.22 -18.90
C GLU A 603 -15.98 -27.28 -17.43
N GLY A 604 -15.17 -26.71 -16.52
CA GLY A 604 -15.38 -26.79 -15.07
C GLY A 604 -15.86 -25.48 -14.43
N THR A 605 -15.42 -25.24 -13.21
CA THR A 605 -15.86 -24.12 -12.37
C THR A 605 -15.46 -22.73 -12.88
N GLY A 606 -14.58 -22.63 -13.90
CA GLY A 606 -14.11 -21.40 -14.51
C GLY A 606 -14.81 -21.00 -15.82
N VAL A 607 -15.79 -21.77 -16.28
CA VAL A 607 -16.46 -21.58 -17.60
C VAL A 607 -17.05 -20.19 -17.81
N SER A 608 -17.39 -19.45 -16.74
CA SER A 608 -17.91 -18.08 -16.83
C SER A 608 -16.91 -17.08 -17.40
N MET A 609 -15.60 -17.38 -17.42
CA MET A 609 -14.58 -16.53 -18.05
C MET A 609 -14.90 -16.25 -19.52
N SER A 610 -15.15 -17.29 -20.31
CA SER A 610 -15.55 -17.15 -21.72
C SER A 610 -17.05 -16.94 -21.86
N GLY A 611 -17.88 -17.73 -21.18
CA GLY A 611 -19.33 -17.75 -21.36
C GLY A 611 -20.03 -16.45 -20.92
N THR A 612 -19.70 -15.95 -19.72
CA THR A 612 -20.35 -14.74 -19.18
C THR A 612 -19.58 -13.47 -19.50
N TYR A 613 -18.25 -13.51 -19.38
CA TYR A 613 -17.41 -12.31 -19.50
C TYR A 613 -16.83 -12.11 -20.91
N GLY A 614 -16.87 -13.13 -21.77
CA GLY A 614 -16.36 -13.06 -23.14
C GLY A 614 -14.82 -12.93 -23.22
N VAL A 615 -14.11 -13.47 -22.26
CA VAL A 615 -12.64 -13.53 -22.26
C VAL A 615 -12.20 -14.73 -23.09
N ASN A 616 -11.64 -14.47 -24.26
CA ASN A 616 -11.20 -15.51 -25.23
C ASN A 616 -9.70 -15.82 -25.12
N MET A 617 -9.08 -15.44 -24.02
CA MET A 617 -7.69 -15.76 -23.71
C MET A 617 -7.56 -17.24 -23.34
N PRO A 618 -6.59 -17.99 -23.89
CA PRO A 618 -6.27 -19.32 -23.36
C PRO A 618 -5.79 -19.22 -21.92
N LEU A 619 -6.50 -19.88 -21.00
CA LEU A 619 -6.20 -19.84 -19.58
C LEU A 619 -6.30 -21.24 -18.96
N GLY A 620 -5.36 -21.53 -18.03
CA GLY A 620 -5.54 -22.53 -16.99
C GLY A 620 -5.91 -21.83 -15.68
N GLY A 621 -6.65 -22.50 -14.80
CA GLY A 621 -6.98 -21.85 -13.53
C GLY A 621 -7.91 -22.65 -12.62
N LYS A 622 -8.20 -22.08 -11.46
CA LYS A 622 -9.02 -22.71 -10.42
C LYS A 622 -9.77 -21.68 -9.60
N THR A 623 -11.02 -21.99 -9.28
CA THR A 623 -11.83 -21.28 -8.29
C THR A 623 -11.65 -21.89 -6.90
N GLY A 624 -11.78 -21.08 -5.86
CA GLY A 624 -11.84 -21.51 -4.46
C GLY A 624 -13.01 -20.82 -3.75
N THR A 625 -13.70 -21.59 -2.91
CA THR A 625 -14.78 -21.10 -2.06
C THR A 625 -14.62 -21.75 -0.71
N SER A 626 -14.36 -20.96 0.35
CA SER A 626 -14.25 -21.47 1.70
C SER A 626 -15.62 -21.80 2.28
N GLN A 627 -15.61 -22.50 3.41
CA GLN A 627 -16.86 -22.78 4.12
C GLN A 627 -17.62 -21.50 4.43
N ASN A 628 -18.93 -21.57 4.35
CA ASN A 628 -19.86 -20.45 4.55
C ASN A 628 -19.60 -19.25 3.64
N TYR A 629 -18.87 -19.41 2.53
CA TYR A 629 -18.56 -18.34 1.58
C TYR A 629 -17.77 -17.15 2.20
N ALA A 630 -16.95 -17.42 3.22
CA ALA A 630 -16.17 -16.38 3.90
C ALA A 630 -15.05 -15.80 3.04
N ASP A 631 -14.41 -16.67 2.24
CA ASP A 631 -13.35 -16.30 1.29
C ASP A 631 -13.65 -16.87 -0.09
N ALA A 632 -13.63 -16.02 -1.07
CA ALA A 632 -13.74 -16.34 -2.48
C ALA A 632 -12.40 -16.14 -3.17
N TRP A 633 -11.92 -17.15 -3.94
CA TRP A 633 -10.63 -17.14 -4.61
C TRP A 633 -10.76 -17.44 -6.10
N PHE A 634 -9.88 -16.87 -6.89
CA PHE A 634 -9.66 -17.27 -8.27
C PHE A 634 -8.20 -17.09 -8.66
N ALA A 635 -7.60 -18.13 -9.22
CA ALA A 635 -6.27 -18.08 -9.81
C ALA A 635 -6.36 -18.51 -11.27
N ALA A 636 -5.71 -17.79 -12.16
CA ALA A 636 -5.59 -18.11 -13.57
C ALA A 636 -4.17 -17.84 -14.06
N PHE A 637 -3.78 -18.54 -15.11
CA PHE A 637 -2.49 -18.36 -15.74
C PHE A 637 -2.50 -18.73 -17.22
N ASN A 638 -1.55 -18.18 -17.97
CA ASN A 638 -1.07 -18.66 -19.25
C ASN A 638 0.45 -18.44 -19.32
N PRO A 639 1.15 -18.79 -20.43
CA PRO A 639 2.61 -18.61 -20.50
C PRO A 639 3.12 -17.18 -20.35
N GLY A 640 2.27 -16.15 -20.48
CA GLY A 640 2.63 -14.72 -20.33
C GLY A 640 2.18 -14.07 -19.03
N LEU A 641 1.29 -14.71 -18.26
CA LEU A 641 0.66 -14.09 -17.10
C LEU A 641 0.16 -15.11 -16.08
N THR A 642 0.48 -14.91 -14.81
CA THR A 642 -0.25 -15.50 -13.67
C THR A 642 -0.99 -14.40 -12.94
N ILE A 643 -2.30 -14.59 -12.69
CA ILE A 643 -3.15 -13.60 -12.03
C ILE A 643 -4.03 -14.28 -10.98
N VAL A 644 -3.99 -13.75 -9.77
CA VAL A 644 -4.71 -14.31 -8.62
C VAL A 644 -5.50 -13.23 -7.92
N SER A 645 -6.74 -13.51 -7.58
CA SER A 645 -7.59 -12.61 -6.80
C SER A 645 -8.26 -13.33 -5.63
N ARG A 646 -8.55 -12.55 -4.59
CA ARG A 646 -9.33 -13.00 -3.42
C ARG A 646 -10.28 -11.89 -3.00
N VAL A 647 -11.48 -12.28 -2.53
CA VAL A 647 -12.48 -11.38 -1.94
C VAL A 647 -13.07 -12.03 -0.67
N GLY A 648 -13.31 -11.23 0.35
CA GLY A 648 -14.00 -11.61 1.59
C GLY A 648 -14.06 -10.42 2.53
N ALA A 649 -14.75 -10.54 3.68
CA ALA A 649 -14.78 -9.48 4.68
C ALA A 649 -13.55 -9.52 5.59
N SER A 650 -13.43 -8.55 6.52
CA SER A 650 -12.35 -8.49 7.51
C SER A 650 -12.37 -9.68 8.49
N THR A 651 -13.56 -10.21 8.76
CA THR A 651 -13.80 -11.40 9.59
C THR A 651 -14.56 -12.48 8.79
N PRO A 652 -14.25 -13.77 8.97
CA PRO A 652 -14.98 -14.86 8.32
C PRO A 652 -16.44 -14.97 8.79
N LEU A 653 -16.82 -14.27 9.85
CA LEU A 653 -18.18 -14.25 10.35
C LEU A 653 -19.13 -13.40 9.48
N VAL A 654 -18.60 -12.50 8.68
CA VAL A 654 -19.32 -11.67 7.72
C VAL A 654 -19.11 -12.22 6.32
N HIS A 655 -20.16 -12.73 5.70
CA HIS A 655 -20.11 -13.42 4.41
C HIS A 655 -21.48 -13.42 3.72
N PHE A 656 -21.52 -13.78 2.44
CA PHE A 656 -22.79 -14.04 1.73
C PHE A 656 -23.43 -15.35 2.22
N ASN A 657 -24.75 -15.41 2.21
CA ASN A 657 -25.50 -16.58 2.65
C ASN A 657 -25.65 -17.68 1.58
N ASN A 658 -25.23 -17.41 0.35
CA ASN A 658 -25.38 -18.35 -0.76
C ASN A 658 -24.23 -18.25 -1.78
N GLY A 659 -24.03 -19.33 -2.54
CA GLY A 659 -22.98 -19.42 -3.53
C GLY A 659 -23.18 -18.55 -4.77
N SER A 660 -24.41 -18.11 -5.07
CA SER A 660 -24.68 -17.24 -6.23
C SER A 660 -24.00 -15.88 -6.11
N TYR A 661 -23.63 -15.47 -4.89
CA TYR A 661 -22.93 -14.22 -4.62
C TYR A 661 -21.57 -14.43 -3.94
N GLY A 662 -21.42 -15.46 -3.09
CA GLY A 662 -20.24 -15.66 -2.26
C GLY A 662 -19.23 -16.68 -2.80
N SER A 663 -19.53 -17.40 -3.89
CA SER A 663 -18.58 -18.37 -4.46
C SER A 663 -17.40 -17.69 -5.17
N GLY A 664 -16.30 -18.41 -5.34
CA GLY A 664 -15.14 -17.94 -6.09
C GLY A 664 -15.47 -17.53 -7.51
N SER A 665 -16.37 -18.24 -8.17
CA SER A 665 -16.85 -17.92 -9.53
C SER A 665 -17.75 -16.67 -9.60
N ALA A 666 -18.46 -16.34 -8.50
CA ALA A 666 -19.36 -15.19 -8.45
C ALA A 666 -18.68 -13.92 -7.91
N LEU A 667 -17.68 -14.05 -7.05
CA LEU A 667 -17.12 -12.91 -6.31
C LEU A 667 -15.66 -12.58 -6.69
N ALA A 668 -14.78 -13.57 -6.82
CA ALA A 668 -13.36 -13.33 -7.13
C ALA A 668 -13.05 -13.42 -8.63
N LEU A 669 -13.55 -14.42 -9.34
CA LEU A 669 -13.33 -14.58 -10.78
C LEU A 669 -13.70 -13.32 -11.59
N PRO A 670 -14.78 -12.59 -11.29
CA PRO A 670 -15.13 -11.39 -12.06
C PRO A 670 -14.07 -10.28 -12.01
N LEU A 671 -13.31 -10.16 -10.95
CA LEU A 671 -12.21 -9.18 -10.87
C LEU A 671 -11.16 -9.46 -11.94
N VAL A 672 -10.77 -10.71 -12.09
CA VAL A 672 -9.82 -11.16 -13.13
C VAL A 672 -10.45 -11.06 -14.51
N ALA A 673 -11.69 -11.52 -14.67
CA ALA A 673 -12.37 -11.52 -15.95
C ALA A 673 -12.56 -10.11 -16.53
N LEU A 674 -13.01 -9.16 -15.72
CA LEU A 674 -13.17 -7.76 -16.14
C LEU A 674 -11.81 -7.10 -16.45
N THR A 675 -10.76 -7.45 -15.72
CA THR A 675 -9.40 -6.99 -16.01
C THR A 675 -8.93 -7.51 -17.35
N LEU A 676 -9.01 -8.82 -17.59
CA LEU A 676 -8.57 -9.45 -18.83
C LEU A 676 -9.45 -9.06 -20.04
N LYS A 677 -10.74 -8.78 -19.84
CA LYS A 677 -11.60 -8.22 -20.88
C LYS A 677 -11.10 -6.87 -21.39
N ARG A 678 -10.61 -6.00 -20.49
CA ARG A 678 -9.99 -4.72 -20.87
C ARG A 678 -8.64 -4.92 -21.57
N VAL A 679 -7.84 -5.87 -21.07
CA VAL A 679 -6.59 -6.28 -21.73
C VAL A 679 -6.87 -6.76 -23.15
N GLN A 680 -7.92 -7.57 -23.37
CA GLN A 680 -8.32 -8.07 -24.68
C GLN A 680 -8.65 -6.93 -25.67
N GLN A 681 -9.16 -5.81 -25.18
CA GLN A 681 -9.49 -4.62 -25.98
C GLN A 681 -8.27 -3.73 -26.25
N ASN A 682 -7.19 -3.85 -25.47
CA ASN A 682 -5.95 -3.11 -25.65
C ASN A 682 -4.97 -3.94 -26.51
N ARG A 683 -4.63 -3.42 -27.71
CA ARG A 683 -3.79 -4.16 -28.66
C ARG A 683 -2.43 -4.53 -28.09
N GLU A 684 -1.76 -3.58 -27.47
CA GLU A 684 -0.41 -3.77 -26.94
C GLU A 684 -0.36 -4.81 -25.81
N LEU A 685 -1.22 -4.66 -24.81
CA LEU A 685 -1.30 -5.60 -23.69
C LEU A 685 -1.78 -6.98 -24.17
N ARG A 686 -2.68 -7.04 -25.12
CA ARG A 686 -3.12 -8.30 -25.71
C ARG A 686 -1.97 -9.04 -26.37
N GLU A 687 -1.16 -8.37 -27.20
CA GLU A 687 0.00 -8.97 -27.86
C GLU A 687 1.05 -9.47 -26.85
N LYS A 688 1.23 -8.76 -25.73
CA LYS A 688 2.15 -9.15 -24.64
C LYS A 688 1.63 -10.31 -23.77
N LEU A 689 0.35 -10.32 -23.45
CA LEU A 689 -0.20 -11.17 -22.38
C LEU A 689 -1.07 -12.34 -22.88
N PHE A 690 -1.60 -12.29 -24.14
CA PHE A 690 -2.42 -13.37 -24.73
C PHE A 690 -1.50 -14.41 -25.39
N THR A 691 -0.72 -15.10 -24.56
CA THR A 691 0.19 -16.14 -25.00
C THR A 691 -0.51 -17.50 -24.98
N SER A 692 -0.47 -18.21 -26.12
CA SER A 692 -1.03 -19.55 -26.21
C SER A 692 -0.14 -20.58 -25.50
N PHE A 693 -0.75 -21.59 -24.93
CA PHE A 693 -0.03 -22.74 -24.40
C PHE A 693 0.66 -23.50 -25.55
N PRO A 694 1.85 -24.05 -25.33
CA PRO A 694 2.45 -24.96 -26.29
C PRO A 694 1.57 -26.23 -26.44
N PRO A 695 1.58 -26.87 -27.62
CA PRO A 695 0.88 -28.14 -27.81
C PRO A 695 1.43 -29.19 -26.84
N LEU A 696 0.61 -30.17 -26.50
CA LEU A 696 1.05 -31.30 -25.69
C LEU A 696 2.15 -32.09 -26.44
N PRO A 697 3.20 -32.52 -25.76
CA PRO A 697 4.16 -33.45 -26.33
C PRO A 697 3.46 -34.77 -26.79
N PRO A 698 3.92 -35.41 -27.88
CA PRO A 698 3.26 -36.61 -28.41
C PRO A 698 3.10 -37.74 -27.39
N GLU A 699 4.04 -37.88 -26.46
CA GLU A 699 3.99 -38.89 -25.37
C GLU A 699 2.94 -38.59 -24.30
N LEU A 700 2.43 -37.38 -24.24
CA LEU A 700 1.36 -36.95 -23.32
C LEU A 700 0.00 -36.76 -24.01
N GLU A 701 -0.02 -36.81 -25.35
CA GLU A 701 -1.26 -36.83 -26.11
C GLU A 701 -2.10 -38.06 -25.72
N GLY A 702 -3.39 -37.86 -25.54
CA GLY A 702 -4.31 -38.91 -25.13
C GLY A 702 -4.37 -39.17 -23.62
N MET A 703 -3.42 -38.68 -22.80
CA MET A 703 -3.49 -38.87 -21.33
C MET A 703 -4.65 -38.12 -20.64
N LEU A 704 -5.28 -37.24 -21.37
CA LEU A 704 -6.48 -36.48 -20.91
C LEU A 704 -7.76 -36.95 -21.61
N ASP A 705 -7.67 -37.90 -22.55
CA ASP A 705 -8.78 -38.40 -23.38
C ASP A 705 -9.60 -39.46 -22.65
N CYS A 706 -10.12 -39.13 -21.49
CA CYS A 706 -10.99 -39.99 -20.70
C CYS A 706 -12.22 -39.24 -20.21
N PRO A 707 -13.35 -39.92 -20.06
CA PRO A 707 -14.53 -39.34 -19.43
C PRO A 707 -14.21 -38.82 -18.03
N ASP A 708 -14.70 -37.62 -17.70
CA ASP A 708 -14.54 -37.04 -16.37
C ASP A 708 -15.17 -37.90 -15.28
N PHE A 709 -16.30 -38.52 -15.61
CA PHE A 709 -17.09 -39.33 -14.72
C PHE A 709 -17.47 -40.66 -15.36
N ARG A 710 -17.46 -41.74 -14.59
CA ARG A 710 -17.96 -43.07 -14.93
C ARG A 710 -18.96 -43.57 -13.90
N GLU A 711 -20.11 -44.05 -14.35
CA GLU A 711 -20.97 -44.82 -13.49
C GLU A 711 -20.34 -46.19 -13.21
N GLU A 712 -20.43 -46.66 -11.96
CA GLU A 712 -19.98 -48.01 -11.63
C GLU A 712 -20.96 -49.04 -12.20
N ASN A 713 -20.46 -49.95 -13.02
CA ASN A 713 -21.16 -51.15 -13.40
C ASN A 713 -21.25 -52.16 -12.23
N PHE A 714 -22.28 -53.01 -12.24
CA PHE A 714 -22.45 -54.03 -11.22
C PHE A 714 -21.21 -54.90 -11.00
N PHE A 715 -20.45 -55.23 -12.05
CA PHE A 715 -19.23 -55.99 -12.00
C PHE A 715 -18.06 -55.25 -11.31
N ASP A 716 -17.97 -53.95 -11.48
CA ASP A 716 -16.94 -53.12 -10.84
C ASP A 716 -17.16 -53.09 -9.32
N ARG A 717 -18.42 -52.94 -8.89
CA ARG A 717 -18.79 -53.03 -7.46
C ARG A 717 -18.49 -54.41 -6.85
N PHE A 718 -18.62 -55.44 -7.63
CA PHE A 718 -18.32 -56.81 -7.17
C PHE A 718 -16.81 -57.04 -7.03
N LYS A 719 -16.02 -56.57 -7.98
CA LYS A 719 -14.56 -56.63 -7.99
C LYS A 719 -13.96 -55.82 -6.82
N ASP A 720 -14.42 -54.58 -6.62
CA ASP A 720 -13.99 -53.73 -5.51
C ASP A 720 -14.31 -54.32 -4.11
N LEU A 721 -15.32 -55.15 -3.97
CA LEU A 721 -15.62 -55.85 -2.73
C LEU A 721 -14.57 -56.90 -2.37
N PHE A 722 -13.89 -57.48 -3.35
CA PHE A 722 -12.85 -58.49 -3.16
C PHE A 722 -11.43 -57.89 -3.14
N GLU A 723 -11.17 -56.79 -3.84
CA GLU A 723 -9.86 -56.11 -3.84
C GLU A 723 -9.66 -55.16 -2.64
N ARG A 724 -10.72 -54.85 -1.91
CA ARG A 724 -10.68 -53.94 -0.73
C ARG A 724 -9.98 -54.52 0.51
N ASP A 725 -9.67 -55.80 0.55
CA ASP A 725 -9.07 -56.42 1.75
C ASP A 725 -7.53 -56.41 1.76
N GLU A 726 -6.84 -56.18 0.64
CA GLU A 726 -5.38 -56.30 0.61
C GLU A 726 -4.58 -54.97 0.70
N ASP A 727 -5.12 -53.81 0.30
CA ASP A 727 -4.28 -52.62 0.09
C ASP A 727 -4.40 -51.51 1.16
N TYR A 728 -5.32 -51.61 2.11
CA TYR A 728 -5.51 -50.58 3.14
C TYR A 728 -5.60 -51.19 4.57
N GLY A 729 -4.46 -51.66 5.04
CA GLY A 729 -4.29 -51.97 6.45
C GLY A 729 -4.58 -50.79 7.36
N ARG A 730 -5.71 -50.87 8.08
CA ARG A 730 -5.95 -50.25 9.39
C ARG A 730 -6.56 -48.87 9.50
N GLN A 731 -7.46 -48.38 8.72
CA GLN A 731 -8.29 -47.28 9.23
C GLN A 731 -9.44 -46.93 8.25
N ARG A 732 -10.30 -47.87 7.93
CA ARG A 732 -11.57 -47.57 7.26
C ARG A 732 -12.74 -47.73 8.20
N ALA A 733 -13.56 -46.69 8.29
CA ALA A 733 -14.91 -46.82 8.80
C ALA A 733 -15.72 -47.72 7.87
N LYS A 734 -16.50 -48.63 8.44
CA LYS A 734 -17.42 -49.48 7.67
C LYS A 734 -18.37 -48.61 6.84
N PRO A 735 -18.60 -48.92 5.55
CA PRO A 735 -19.63 -48.22 4.77
C PRO A 735 -20.98 -48.35 5.47
N LYS A 736 -21.70 -47.25 5.62
CA LYS A 736 -23.04 -47.20 6.24
C LYS A 736 -24.13 -48.00 5.49
N LYS A 737 -23.81 -48.73 4.45
CA LYS A 737 -24.75 -49.59 3.71
C LYS A 737 -24.57 -51.03 4.15
N ASP A 738 -25.47 -51.49 5.02
CA ASP A 738 -25.64 -52.87 5.43
C ASP A 738 -25.81 -53.75 4.16
N ILE A 739 -24.88 -54.72 4.00
CA ILE A 739 -24.93 -55.74 2.94
C ILE A 739 -26.32 -56.42 2.87
N ARG A 740 -27.01 -56.55 4.01
CA ARG A 740 -28.40 -57.04 4.08
C ARG A 740 -29.40 -56.15 3.33
N SER A 741 -29.20 -54.84 3.28
CA SER A 741 -30.09 -53.93 2.52
C SER A 741 -29.85 -54.04 1.02
N PHE A 742 -28.60 -54.31 0.60
CA PHE A 742 -28.24 -54.54 -0.80
C PHE A 742 -28.80 -55.88 -1.31
N LEU A 743 -28.60 -56.97 -0.56
CA LEU A 743 -29.17 -58.27 -0.91
C LEU A 743 -30.70 -58.28 -0.92
N ARG A 744 -31.39 -57.57 -0.03
CA ARG A 744 -32.84 -57.42 -0.03
C ARG A 744 -33.38 -56.67 -1.27
N ARG A 745 -32.62 -55.79 -1.91
CA ARG A 745 -33.01 -55.13 -3.18
C ARG A 745 -32.79 -56.05 -4.38
N LEU A 746 -31.78 -56.91 -4.34
CA LEU A 746 -31.47 -57.85 -5.42
C LEU A 746 -32.52 -58.96 -5.58
N PHE A 747 -33.13 -59.44 -4.46
CA PHE A 747 -34.08 -60.54 -4.43
C PHE A 747 -35.53 -60.08 -4.30
N ARG A 748 -35.85 -58.81 -4.56
CA ARG A 748 -37.20 -58.25 -4.64
C ARG A 748 -37.58 -57.85 -6.08
N ARG A 749 -37.33 -58.76 -7.00
CA ARG A 749 -38.00 -58.84 -8.29
C ARG A 749 -38.52 -60.22 -8.52
#